data_7921e37702945b881daa381eee84c7f6
#
_entry.id   7921e37702945b881daa381eee84c7f6
#
_cell.length_a   1.000
_cell.length_b   1.000
_cell.length_c   1.000
_cell.angle_alpha   90.00
_cell.angle_beta   90.00
_cell.angle_gamma   90.00
#
_symmetry.space_group_name_H-M   'P 1'
#
loop_
_entity.id
_entity.type
_entity.pdbx_description
1 polymer ?
#
loop_
_entity_poly.entity_id
_entity_poly.type
_entity_poly.pdbx_seq_one_letter_code
_entity_poly.pdbx_strand_id
1 'polypeptide(L)'
;MSRFICTWALLMFIVPGILLAAVKAKSRAIVSAHGKPNVVFIIADDLRDYVGWMGGHPQSVTPNMDRLAKMGMRFTNAHCNYALCNPSRTSLLTGMLPSSSGVFGNEQDWRRSVQIADKPTLPEHFKGQGFSTVAAGKIFHANHGGPEGRLAGWHGGRRGFEQDAAWDQRFPQAGVQIPDLPVHTGQNFNGLNIWHWDWGGIQVEDEKTDDGQVAAFAAEFLSQKHKKPFFLALGLYRPHSPWYVPQMYIDALPLDAIKLPEVKADDLDDMPEIAKGHLKAGYHSKIVEKNLWKDAVRAYLASVAFCDAMLGRILDAVEKGPNARNTIIVFTSDHGWYLGEKQMWHKGKLWEPTTRVPLTIYSPQLTKPDTVSSQSVALIDLYPTLCDLVKVPKPEHLDGTSLKPLLLDPAAKRDKPAITCTGGGQKAGYAARDERWRYIRYADGSEELYDHQTDPNEWTNLATKPEHEAEKKRLAAFFPAEFKNASRPPSEIVHASSPSGSVDLSLVPGDEISAADAPKLQGRGVFINAAFDFDPQIDQDSTLLAQGDEQSGYALHLVASKPTLTVFAEGKEVVVSGAALEKGRVNIRAQIDGGGSLSLAVPGHSEVIGVAPFEKGFPQEPKSGIAVGQSFGILKAASHPDSTPFDGVVHRMNLTILPPHVTTPIENRETKTAN
;
A
#
# COMPACT_ATOMS: atom_id res chain seq x y z
N MET A 1 -10.88 20.71 -87.69
CA MET A 1 -11.74 21.14 -86.65
C MET A 1 -11.32 20.34 -85.43
N SER A 2 -10.33 20.78 -84.79
CA SER A 2 -9.63 20.05 -83.67
C SER A 2 -9.07 21.08 -82.75
N ARG A 3 -9.03 20.78 -81.44
CA ARG A 3 -8.38 21.50 -80.35
C ARG A 3 -9.34 22.35 -79.49
N PHE A 4 -9.95 21.72 -78.52
CA PHE A 4 -10.30 22.34 -77.21
C PHE A 4 -10.81 21.29 -76.23
N ILE A 5 -10.00 20.33 -75.87
CA ILE A 5 -10.28 19.44 -74.69
C ILE A 5 -8.90 19.00 -74.20
N CYS A 6 -8.22 19.79 -73.39
CA CYS A 6 -7.04 19.32 -72.63
C CYS A 6 -6.52 20.38 -71.62
N THR A 7 -7.38 21.03 -70.84
CA THR A 7 -6.87 21.95 -69.81
C THR A 7 -7.64 21.96 -68.47
N TRP A 8 -8.61 21.06 -68.31
CA TRP A 8 -9.40 21.01 -67.04
C TRP A 8 -9.13 19.79 -66.15
N ALA A 9 -8.29 18.86 -66.57
CA ALA A 9 -8.00 17.65 -65.78
C ALA A 9 -6.83 17.80 -64.79
N LEU A 10 -6.05 18.91 -64.85
CA LEU A 10 -4.85 19.06 -63.97
C LEU A 10 -5.09 19.90 -62.72
N LEU A 11 -6.24 20.57 -62.57
CA LEU A 11 -6.55 21.41 -61.40
C LEU A 11 -7.34 20.68 -60.28
N MET A 12 -7.92 19.50 -60.56
CA MET A 12 -8.71 18.77 -59.55
C MET A 12 -7.90 17.80 -58.67
N PHE A 13 -6.63 17.50 -58.97
CA PHE A 13 -5.81 16.60 -58.20
C PHE A 13 -4.90 17.27 -57.16
N ILE A 14 -4.81 18.62 -57.14
CA ILE A 14 -3.93 19.33 -56.19
C ILE A 14 -4.66 19.73 -54.90
N VAL A 15 -5.99 19.92 -54.93
CA VAL A 15 -6.79 20.42 -53.79
C VAL A 15 -6.97 19.38 -52.65
N PRO A 16 -7.18 18.07 -52.92
CA PRO A 16 -7.31 17.11 -51.80
C PRO A 16 -6.00 16.87 -51.01
N GLY A 17 -4.86 16.96 -51.67
CA GLY A 17 -3.55 16.74 -51.04
C GLY A 17 -3.15 17.86 -50.06
N ILE A 18 -3.44 19.10 -50.43
CA ILE A 18 -3.14 20.29 -49.61
C ILE A 18 -4.11 20.38 -48.42
N LEU A 19 -5.38 20.04 -48.60
CA LEU A 19 -6.34 20.00 -47.50
C LEU A 19 -6.07 18.88 -46.50
N LEU A 20 -5.65 17.71 -47.00
CA LEU A 20 -5.27 16.59 -46.14
C LEU A 20 -3.96 16.84 -45.38
N ALA A 21 -2.98 17.51 -46.00
CA ALA A 21 -1.75 17.94 -45.38
C ALA A 21 -1.97 19.07 -44.36
N ALA A 22 -2.86 20.00 -44.61
CA ALA A 22 -3.23 21.06 -43.69
C ALA A 22 -4.03 20.54 -42.49
N VAL A 23 -4.91 19.53 -42.69
CA VAL A 23 -5.62 18.85 -41.57
C VAL A 23 -4.67 18.01 -40.77
N LYS A 24 -3.72 17.25 -41.38
CA LYS A 24 -2.68 16.52 -40.66
C LYS A 24 -1.67 17.47 -39.98
N ALA A 25 -1.35 18.60 -40.56
CA ALA A 25 -0.48 19.62 -39.94
C ALA A 25 -1.19 20.33 -38.79
N LYS A 26 -2.49 20.64 -38.88
CA LYS A 26 -3.26 21.18 -37.75
C LYS A 26 -3.42 20.17 -36.61
N SER A 27 -3.62 18.88 -36.90
CA SER A 27 -3.65 17.85 -35.84
C SER A 27 -2.31 17.64 -35.17
N ARG A 28 -1.19 17.74 -35.91
CA ARG A 28 0.16 17.72 -35.33
C ARG A 28 0.52 18.99 -34.55
N ALA A 29 0.02 20.17 -34.99
CA ALA A 29 0.27 21.45 -34.30
C ALA A 29 -0.52 21.58 -32.99
N ILE A 30 -1.69 20.93 -32.87
CA ILE A 30 -2.48 20.92 -31.62
C ILE A 30 -1.79 20.08 -30.54
N VAL A 31 -1.03 19.04 -30.89
CA VAL A 31 -0.29 18.20 -29.94
C VAL A 31 0.97 18.89 -29.39
N SER A 32 1.50 19.92 -30.06
CA SER A 32 2.72 20.64 -29.61
C SER A 32 2.44 21.88 -28.74
N ALA A 33 1.19 22.33 -28.65
CA ALA A 33 0.83 23.56 -27.92
C ALA A 33 0.44 23.31 -26.44
N HIS A 34 0.21 22.07 -26.05
CA HIS A 34 -0.10 21.71 -24.67
C HIS A 34 1.13 21.00 -24.09
N GLY A 35 1.69 21.51 -22.99
CA GLY A 35 2.78 20.88 -22.25
C GLY A 35 2.48 19.44 -21.84
N LYS A 36 3.30 18.84 -20.99
CA LYS A 36 3.02 17.50 -20.44
C LYS A 36 1.59 17.44 -19.89
N PRO A 37 0.82 16.36 -20.15
CA PRO A 37 -0.53 16.22 -19.58
C PRO A 37 -0.49 16.17 -18.06
N ASN A 38 -1.56 16.66 -17.44
CA ASN A 38 -1.81 16.44 -16.01
C ASN A 38 -2.31 15.01 -15.80
N VAL A 39 -2.17 14.52 -14.59
CA VAL A 39 -2.68 13.21 -14.16
C VAL A 39 -3.55 13.39 -12.91
N VAL A 40 -4.77 12.86 -12.96
CA VAL A 40 -5.62 12.60 -11.79
C VAL A 40 -5.67 11.08 -11.60
N PHE A 41 -5.09 10.61 -10.53
CA PHE A 41 -4.93 9.20 -10.21
C PHE A 41 -5.78 8.85 -8.98
N ILE A 42 -6.84 8.07 -9.17
CA ILE A 42 -7.87 7.82 -8.16
C ILE A 42 -7.85 6.34 -7.79
N ILE A 43 -7.70 6.04 -6.51
CA ILE A 43 -7.70 4.69 -5.96
C ILE A 43 -8.83 4.59 -4.93
N ALA A 44 -9.82 3.72 -5.17
CA ALA A 44 -10.76 3.28 -4.15
C ALA A 44 -10.16 2.15 -3.30
N ASP A 45 -10.63 1.96 -2.07
CA ASP A 45 -10.14 0.91 -1.17
C ASP A 45 -11.18 -0.21 -1.05
N ASP A 46 -10.76 -1.47 -1.26
CA ASP A 46 -11.63 -2.66 -1.20
C ASP A 46 -12.74 -2.72 -2.28
N LEU A 47 -12.65 -1.97 -3.38
CA LEU A 47 -13.68 -1.99 -4.42
C LEU A 47 -13.46 -3.14 -5.39
N ARG A 48 -14.34 -4.13 -5.32
CA ARG A 48 -14.41 -5.25 -6.25
C ARG A 48 -15.18 -4.89 -7.53
N ASP A 49 -15.47 -5.86 -8.33
CA ASP A 49 -16.22 -5.78 -9.59
C ASP A 49 -17.70 -5.36 -9.46
N TYR A 50 -18.17 -4.95 -8.27
CA TYR A 50 -19.52 -4.42 -8.03
C TYR A 50 -19.70 -3.01 -8.60
N VAL A 51 -19.33 -2.86 -9.86
CA VAL A 51 -19.43 -1.65 -10.67
C VAL A 51 -20.34 -1.94 -11.86
N GLY A 52 -21.21 -1.01 -12.23
CA GLY A 52 -22.24 -1.23 -13.26
C GLY A 52 -21.69 -1.78 -14.57
N TRP A 53 -20.63 -1.18 -15.12
CA TRP A 53 -20.02 -1.64 -16.37
C TRP A 53 -19.26 -2.99 -16.27
N MET A 54 -18.96 -3.46 -15.07
CA MET A 54 -18.33 -4.78 -14.84
C MET A 54 -19.37 -5.88 -14.64
N GLY A 55 -20.60 -5.52 -14.23
CA GLY A 55 -21.70 -6.46 -14.05
C GLY A 55 -21.58 -7.38 -12.83
N GLY A 56 -20.68 -7.11 -11.88
CA GLY A 56 -20.42 -7.99 -10.73
C GLY A 56 -21.60 -8.13 -9.77
N HIS A 57 -22.49 -7.12 -9.69
CA HIS A 57 -23.74 -7.21 -8.95
C HIS A 57 -24.85 -6.42 -9.64
N PRO A 58 -26.06 -7.00 -9.80
CA PRO A 58 -27.14 -6.36 -10.55
C PRO A 58 -27.76 -5.12 -9.88
N GLN A 59 -27.45 -4.85 -8.63
CA GLN A 59 -27.93 -3.71 -7.85
C GLN A 59 -26.82 -2.67 -7.57
N SER A 60 -25.69 -2.76 -8.25
CA SER A 60 -24.65 -1.72 -8.19
C SER A 60 -25.15 -0.43 -8.80
N VAL A 61 -25.04 0.69 -8.07
CA VAL A 61 -25.43 2.03 -8.51
C VAL A 61 -24.17 2.87 -8.66
N THR A 62 -23.62 2.88 -9.88
CA THR A 62 -22.32 3.52 -10.16
C THR A 62 -22.33 4.39 -11.43
N PRO A 63 -23.26 5.37 -11.54
CA PRO A 63 -23.40 6.16 -12.76
C PRO A 63 -22.15 6.97 -13.13
N ASN A 64 -21.33 7.36 -12.16
CA ASN A 64 -20.12 8.16 -12.41
C ASN A 64 -18.92 7.29 -12.82
N MET A 65 -18.76 6.10 -12.23
CA MET A 65 -17.80 5.10 -12.72
C MET A 65 -18.13 4.67 -14.15
N ASP A 66 -19.43 4.48 -14.45
CA ASP A 66 -19.91 4.16 -15.79
C ASP A 66 -19.72 5.34 -16.77
N ARG A 67 -19.88 6.60 -16.30
CA ARG A 67 -19.56 7.81 -17.07
C ARG A 67 -18.09 7.84 -17.46
N LEU A 68 -17.19 7.66 -16.50
CA LEU A 68 -15.75 7.63 -16.76
C LEU A 68 -15.37 6.48 -17.72
N ALA A 69 -15.97 5.31 -17.55
CA ALA A 69 -15.76 4.16 -18.44
C ALA A 69 -16.16 4.48 -19.89
N LYS A 70 -17.26 5.24 -20.09
CA LYS A 70 -17.70 5.71 -21.41
C LYS A 70 -16.82 6.83 -21.98
N MET A 71 -16.16 7.61 -21.15
CA MET A 71 -15.23 8.66 -21.61
C MET A 71 -13.94 8.08 -22.19
N GLY A 72 -13.46 6.96 -21.65
CA GLY A 72 -12.14 6.39 -21.95
C GLY A 72 -12.17 4.92 -22.31
N MET A 73 -11.12 4.23 -21.87
CA MET A 73 -11.00 2.78 -22.00
C MET A 73 -11.19 2.13 -20.63
N ARG A 74 -12.02 1.08 -20.59
CA ARG A 74 -12.19 0.17 -19.45
C ARG A 74 -11.51 -1.16 -19.72
N PHE A 75 -10.86 -1.70 -18.68
CA PHE A 75 -10.24 -3.01 -18.69
C PHE A 75 -11.11 -3.97 -17.88
N THR A 76 -11.70 -4.97 -18.56
CA THR A 76 -12.62 -5.91 -17.90
C THR A 76 -11.91 -7.02 -17.13
N ASN A 77 -10.59 -7.13 -17.30
CA ASN A 77 -9.75 -8.19 -16.72
C ASN A 77 -8.47 -7.59 -16.09
N ALA A 78 -8.67 -6.66 -15.15
CA ALA A 78 -7.60 -6.01 -14.40
C ALA A 78 -7.50 -6.60 -12.98
N HIS A 79 -6.27 -6.86 -12.52
CA HIS A 79 -6.00 -7.55 -11.26
C HIS A 79 -4.98 -6.81 -10.40
N CYS A 80 -5.15 -6.87 -9.08
CA CYS A 80 -4.15 -6.43 -8.13
C CYS A 80 -2.98 -7.43 -8.06
N ASN A 81 -1.80 -6.96 -7.62
CA ASN A 81 -0.64 -7.82 -7.45
C ASN A 81 -0.56 -8.48 -6.08
N TYR A 82 -1.40 -8.04 -5.15
CA TYR A 82 -1.63 -8.65 -3.85
C TYR A 82 -3.02 -8.25 -3.34
N ALA A 83 -3.81 -9.18 -2.84
CA ALA A 83 -5.16 -8.89 -2.37
C ALA A 83 -5.18 -8.34 -0.93
N LEU A 84 -4.30 -7.39 -0.60
CA LEU A 84 -4.19 -6.72 0.70
C LEU A 84 -3.63 -5.31 0.50
N CYS A 85 -4.12 -4.33 1.26
CA CYS A 85 -3.89 -2.90 1.00
C CYS A 85 -2.42 -2.51 0.88
N ASN A 86 -1.60 -2.73 1.93
CA ASN A 86 -0.21 -2.28 1.91
C ASN A 86 0.63 -2.91 0.77
N PRO A 87 0.72 -4.24 0.62
CA PRO A 87 1.52 -4.82 -0.44
C PRO A 87 0.97 -4.49 -1.85
N SER A 88 -0.36 -4.36 -2.02
CA SER A 88 -0.92 -3.94 -3.31
C SER A 88 -0.56 -2.49 -3.64
N ARG A 89 -0.76 -1.56 -2.71
CA ARG A 89 -0.44 -0.14 -2.90
C ARG A 89 1.06 0.08 -3.06
N THR A 90 1.88 -0.64 -2.28
CA THR A 90 3.35 -0.64 -2.46
C THR A 90 3.71 -1.10 -3.87
N SER A 91 3.16 -2.23 -4.33
CA SER A 91 3.43 -2.74 -5.68
C SER A 91 3.02 -1.74 -6.77
N LEU A 92 1.81 -1.18 -6.67
CA LEU A 92 1.28 -0.18 -7.60
C LEU A 92 2.16 1.09 -7.66
N LEU A 93 2.57 1.61 -6.50
CA LEU A 93 3.26 2.91 -6.39
C LEU A 93 4.78 2.81 -6.56
N THR A 94 5.37 1.64 -6.33
CA THR A 94 6.80 1.40 -6.60
C THR A 94 7.05 0.76 -7.96
N GLY A 95 6.03 0.16 -8.58
CA GLY A 95 6.17 -0.61 -9.82
C GLY A 95 6.89 -1.94 -9.63
N MET A 96 7.04 -2.42 -8.38
CA MET A 96 7.72 -3.67 -8.02
C MET A 96 6.72 -4.70 -7.52
N LEU A 97 6.83 -5.95 -7.98
CA LEU A 97 6.05 -7.05 -7.43
C LEU A 97 6.34 -7.24 -5.94
N PRO A 98 5.40 -7.78 -5.15
CA PRO A 98 5.66 -8.10 -3.75
C PRO A 98 6.87 -9.02 -3.57
N SER A 99 7.09 -9.97 -4.49
CA SER A 99 8.29 -10.82 -4.53
C SER A 99 9.60 -10.06 -4.76
N SER A 100 9.56 -8.91 -5.46
CA SER A 100 10.71 -8.06 -5.71
C SER A 100 10.93 -7.04 -4.61
N SER A 101 9.85 -6.51 -4.01
CA SER A 101 9.90 -5.49 -2.95
C SER A 101 10.09 -6.07 -1.54
N GLY A 102 9.72 -7.35 -1.33
CA GLY A 102 9.73 -8.00 -0.02
C GLY A 102 8.58 -7.57 0.91
N VAL A 103 7.60 -6.81 0.40
CA VAL A 103 6.47 -6.31 1.20
C VAL A 103 5.25 -7.20 0.98
N PHE A 104 4.82 -7.92 2.04
CA PHE A 104 3.77 -8.93 1.98
C PHE A 104 2.65 -8.75 3.01
N GLY A 105 2.76 -7.79 3.92
CA GLY A 105 1.82 -7.58 5.02
C GLY A 105 1.45 -6.12 5.23
N ASN A 106 0.31 -5.89 5.89
CA ASN A 106 -0.15 -4.54 6.21
C ASN A 106 0.70 -3.85 7.28
N GLU A 107 1.36 -4.64 8.13
CA GLU A 107 2.17 -4.14 9.24
C GLU A 107 3.62 -3.82 8.83
N GLN A 108 4.00 -4.15 7.59
CA GLN A 108 5.33 -3.85 7.09
C GLN A 108 5.42 -2.42 6.58
N ASP A 109 6.31 -1.64 7.15
CA ASP A 109 6.64 -0.32 6.60
C ASP A 109 7.46 -0.49 5.31
N TRP A 110 6.82 -0.30 4.17
CA TRP A 110 7.43 -0.45 2.84
C TRP A 110 8.64 0.46 2.63
N ARG A 111 8.69 1.62 3.29
CA ARG A 111 9.81 2.59 3.21
C ARG A 111 11.11 2.03 3.77
N ARG A 112 11.00 1.00 4.59
CA ARG A 112 12.13 0.30 5.23
C ARG A 112 12.64 -0.88 4.42
N SER A 113 11.98 -1.22 3.32
CA SER A 113 12.48 -2.26 2.44
C SER A 113 13.75 -1.81 1.72
N VAL A 114 14.85 -2.52 1.95
CA VAL A 114 16.12 -2.31 1.26
C VAL A 114 16.01 -2.50 -0.25
N GLN A 115 14.98 -3.21 -0.71
CA GLN A 115 14.71 -3.41 -2.13
C GLN A 115 14.13 -2.16 -2.79
N ILE A 116 13.53 -1.26 -2.00
CA ILE A 116 12.86 -0.02 -2.47
C ILE A 116 13.72 1.21 -2.19
N ALA A 117 14.60 1.18 -1.21
CA ALA A 117 15.28 2.35 -0.60
C ALA A 117 15.91 3.35 -1.60
N ASP A 118 16.43 2.87 -2.71
CA ASP A 118 17.09 3.67 -3.76
C ASP A 118 16.20 3.88 -5.00
N LYS A 119 14.93 3.48 -4.95
CA LYS A 119 14.02 3.46 -6.10
C LYS A 119 12.91 4.48 -5.93
N PRO A 120 12.72 5.39 -6.90
CA PRO A 120 11.66 6.38 -6.79
C PRO A 120 10.27 5.73 -6.89
N THR A 121 9.40 6.07 -5.96
CA THR A 121 7.97 5.79 -6.08
C THR A 121 7.36 6.59 -7.25
N LEU A 122 6.17 6.21 -7.70
CA LEU A 122 5.47 6.91 -8.77
C LEU A 122 5.36 8.43 -8.54
N PRO A 123 4.89 8.91 -7.36
CA PRO A 123 4.84 10.36 -7.11
C PRO A 123 6.23 11.02 -7.05
N GLU A 124 7.25 10.39 -6.44
CA GLU A 124 8.62 10.93 -6.43
C GLU A 124 9.19 11.05 -7.83
N HIS A 125 8.99 10.03 -8.65
CA HIS A 125 9.43 10.06 -10.05
C HIS A 125 8.80 11.24 -10.79
N PHE A 126 7.48 11.42 -10.67
CA PHE A 126 6.78 12.53 -11.30
C PHE A 126 7.26 13.89 -10.79
N LYS A 127 7.49 14.02 -9.47
CA LYS A 127 8.10 15.21 -8.86
C LYS A 127 9.48 15.51 -9.47
N GLY A 128 10.34 14.50 -9.56
CA GLY A 128 11.65 14.58 -10.21
C GLY A 128 11.58 14.96 -11.70
N GLN A 129 10.47 14.64 -12.38
CA GLN A 129 10.20 15.00 -13.77
C GLN A 129 9.54 16.39 -13.95
N GLY A 130 9.42 17.16 -12.86
CA GLY A 130 8.94 18.54 -12.86
C GLY A 130 7.42 18.72 -12.74
N PHE A 131 6.69 17.68 -12.34
CA PHE A 131 5.29 17.80 -11.98
C PHE A 131 5.14 18.42 -10.59
N SER A 132 4.05 19.14 -10.37
CA SER A 132 3.57 19.40 -9.01
C SER A 132 2.84 18.15 -8.52
N THR A 133 3.25 17.63 -7.38
CA THR A 133 2.69 16.38 -6.81
C THR A 133 1.79 16.70 -5.63
N VAL A 134 0.54 16.25 -5.72
CA VAL A 134 -0.51 16.54 -4.75
C VAL A 134 -1.24 15.27 -4.36
N ALA A 135 -1.49 15.08 -3.07
CA ALA A 135 -2.22 13.92 -2.57
C ALA A 135 -3.41 14.33 -1.69
N ALA A 136 -4.48 13.54 -1.73
CA ALA A 136 -5.55 13.61 -0.76
C ALA A 136 -6.10 12.21 -0.44
N GLY A 137 -6.41 11.97 0.84
CA GLY A 137 -6.92 10.68 1.31
C GLY A 137 -5.87 9.58 1.38
N LYS A 138 -6.30 8.32 1.26
CA LYS A 138 -5.48 7.12 1.43
C LYS A 138 -4.75 6.74 0.12
N ILE A 139 -3.47 7.12 -0.03
CA ILE A 139 -2.64 6.75 -1.19
C ILE A 139 -1.77 5.54 -0.87
N PHE A 140 -0.83 5.67 0.05
CA PHE A 140 -0.17 4.54 0.68
C PHE A 140 -1.04 3.94 1.79
N HIS A 141 -0.59 2.86 2.41
CA HIS A 141 -1.36 2.23 3.47
C HIS A 141 -1.26 3.02 4.77
N ALA A 142 -2.40 3.25 5.44
CA ALA A 142 -2.43 3.81 6.77
C ALA A 142 -2.06 2.74 7.82
N ASN A 143 -1.18 3.07 8.76
CA ASN A 143 -0.84 2.17 9.85
C ASN A 143 -1.95 2.15 10.92
N HIS A 144 -2.34 0.97 11.37
CA HIS A 144 -3.30 0.75 12.44
C HIS A 144 -2.68 0.84 13.86
N GLY A 145 -1.65 1.64 14.05
CA GLY A 145 -0.95 1.69 15.33
C GLY A 145 -1.86 1.86 16.54
N GLY A 146 -1.79 0.92 17.48
CA GLY A 146 -2.26 0.95 18.86
C GLY A 146 -3.76 1.20 19.17
N PRO A 147 -4.15 1.15 20.45
CA PRO A 147 -5.52 1.43 20.90
C PRO A 147 -6.04 2.82 20.51
N GLU A 148 -5.19 3.82 20.50
CA GLU A 148 -5.56 5.18 20.07
C GLU A 148 -5.72 5.33 18.55
N GLY A 149 -5.01 4.53 17.75
CA GLY A 149 -5.27 4.40 16.32
C GLY A 149 -6.66 3.84 16.02
N ARG A 150 -7.29 3.13 16.97
CA ARG A 150 -8.68 2.68 16.90
C ARG A 150 -9.68 3.81 17.14
N LEU A 151 -9.31 4.85 17.88
CA LEU A 151 -10.14 5.98 18.26
C LEU A 151 -9.97 7.17 17.32
N ALA A 152 -8.82 7.31 16.70
CA ALA A 152 -8.45 8.45 15.86
C ALA A 152 -8.80 8.24 14.39
N GLY A 153 -9.82 7.49 14.03
CA GLY A 153 -10.22 7.23 12.65
C GLY A 153 -9.06 6.86 11.71
N TRP A 154 -9.34 6.13 10.66
CA TRP A 154 -8.33 5.70 9.69
C TRP A 154 -7.55 6.85 9.02
N HIS A 155 -8.09 8.05 9.06
CA HIS A 155 -7.51 9.26 8.47
C HIS A 155 -7.02 10.25 9.51
N GLY A 156 -7.18 9.93 10.80
CA GLY A 156 -6.89 10.83 11.91
C GLY A 156 -5.41 11.07 12.14
N GLY A 157 -4.75 11.81 11.26
CA GLY A 157 -3.45 12.43 11.51
C GLY A 157 -2.26 11.52 11.86
N ARG A 158 -2.49 10.22 12.11
CA ARG A 158 -1.39 9.27 12.26
C ARG A 158 -0.82 8.94 10.89
N ARG A 159 0.46 9.12 10.78
CA ARG A 159 1.22 8.75 9.59
C ARG A 159 1.07 7.26 9.39
N GLY A 160 0.31 6.89 8.38
CA GLY A 160 0.51 5.62 7.75
C GLY A 160 1.88 5.57 7.09
N PHE A 161 2.09 4.61 6.23
CA PHE A 161 3.32 4.50 5.46
C PHE A 161 3.41 5.53 4.32
N GLU A 162 2.90 6.76 4.56
CA GLU A 162 3.01 7.85 3.61
C GLU A 162 4.44 8.36 3.51
N GLN A 163 4.77 8.89 2.35
CA GLN A 163 6.08 9.47 2.06
C GLN A 163 5.90 10.97 1.80
N ASP A 164 5.97 11.78 2.84
CA ASP A 164 5.73 13.23 2.75
C ASP A 164 6.63 13.92 1.73
N ALA A 165 7.89 13.46 1.58
CA ALA A 165 8.84 14.01 0.62
C ALA A 165 8.38 13.86 -0.85
N ALA A 166 7.51 12.91 -1.13
CA ALA A 166 6.96 12.70 -2.47
C ALA A 166 5.94 13.77 -2.90
N TRP A 167 5.41 14.56 -1.96
CA TRP A 167 4.31 15.48 -2.20
C TRP A 167 4.72 16.95 -2.01
N ASP A 168 4.25 17.82 -2.90
CA ASP A 168 4.34 19.27 -2.73
C ASP A 168 3.18 19.80 -1.87
N GLN A 169 2.03 19.09 -1.92
CA GLN A 169 0.86 19.38 -1.09
C GLN A 169 0.14 18.08 -0.75
N ARG A 170 -0.35 17.98 0.49
CA ARG A 170 -1.11 16.82 0.97
C ARG A 170 -2.32 17.26 1.77
N PHE A 171 -3.43 16.52 1.63
CA PHE A 171 -4.63 16.69 2.45
C PHE A 171 -5.05 15.35 3.09
N PRO A 172 -5.31 15.27 4.40
CA PRO A 172 -5.00 16.35 5.36
C PRO A 172 -3.50 16.62 5.44
N GLN A 173 -3.13 17.80 5.87
CA GLN A 173 -1.73 18.11 6.16
C GLN A 173 -1.21 17.18 7.27
N ALA A 174 0.08 16.92 7.30
CA ALA A 174 0.71 16.13 8.36
C ALA A 174 0.34 16.72 9.74
N GLY A 175 -0.15 15.87 10.65
CA GLY A 175 -0.58 16.28 11.99
C GLY A 175 -1.97 16.95 12.06
N VAL A 176 -2.63 17.20 10.94
CA VAL A 176 -4.03 17.68 10.92
C VAL A 176 -4.96 16.48 10.77
N GLN A 177 -5.83 16.28 11.73
CA GLN A 177 -6.89 15.26 11.64
C GLN A 177 -8.04 15.80 10.79
N ILE A 178 -8.57 14.97 9.89
CA ILE A 178 -9.92 15.16 9.41
C ILE A 178 -10.81 14.91 10.63
N PRO A 179 -11.77 15.79 10.96
CA PRO A 179 -12.63 15.58 12.12
C PRO A 179 -13.24 14.19 12.07
N ASP A 180 -12.94 13.39 13.09
CA ASP A 180 -13.55 12.08 13.23
C ASP A 180 -15.06 12.23 13.27
N LEU A 181 -15.72 11.55 12.38
CA LEU A 181 -17.14 11.35 12.55
C LEU A 181 -17.35 10.53 13.83
N PRO A 182 -18.41 10.80 14.61
CA PRO A 182 -18.73 10.06 15.84
C PRO A 182 -18.77 8.52 15.66
N VAL A 183 -18.65 8.09 14.46
CA VAL A 183 -18.81 6.74 13.92
C VAL A 183 -17.65 5.82 14.23
N HIS A 184 -16.45 6.33 14.42
CA HIS A 184 -15.29 5.50 14.75
C HIS A 184 -15.19 5.19 16.27
N THR A 185 -16.11 5.67 17.06
CA THR A 185 -16.12 5.54 18.52
C THR A 185 -16.75 4.26 19.05
N GLY A 186 -16.50 3.10 18.42
CA GLY A 186 -16.92 1.82 18.97
C GLY A 186 -18.41 1.50 18.82
N GLN A 187 -19.05 2.04 17.81
CA GLN A 187 -20.38 1.62 17.42
C GLN A 187 -20.35 0.15 17.00
N ASN A 188 -21.40 -0.57 17.30
CA ASN A 188 -21.56 -1.98 16.96
C ASN A 188 -22.95 -2.13 16.33
N PHE A 189 -23.16 -1.49 15.18
CA PHE A 189 -24.45 -1.45 14.49
C PHE A 189 -24.92 -2.84 14.08
N ASN A 190 -24.00 -3.71 13.64
CA ASN A 190 -24.32 -5.06 13.20
C ASN A 190 -24.42 -6.08 14.37
N GLY A 191 -24.07 -5.69 15.58
CA GLY A 191 -24.11 -6.57 16.77
C GLY A 191 -23.10 -7.72 16.77
N LEU A 192 -22.09 -7.72 15.86
CA LEU A 192 -21.06 -8.76 15.80
C LEU A 192 -19.90 -8.51 16.78
N ASN A 193 -19.73 -7.27 17.23
CA ASN A 193 -18.63 -6.83 18.07
C ASN A 193 -17.24 -7.14 17.47
N ILE A 194 -17.11 -6.95 16.16
CA ILE A 194 -15.84 -7.08 15.44
C ILE A 194 -15.41 -5.66 15.03
N TRP A 195 -14.49 -5.09 15.77
CA TRP A 195 -14.16 -3.66 15.75
C TRP A 195 -13.86 -3.07 14.35
N HIS A 196 -13.29 -3.83 13.45
CA HIS A 196 -12.95 -3.40 12.09
C HIS A 196 -13.98 -3.82 11.04
N TRP A 197 -15.07 -4.51 11.43
CA TRP A 197 -16.07 -5.03 10.51
C TRP A 197 -17.48 -4.77 11.02
N ASP A 198 -17.91 -3.57 10.81
CA ASP A 198 -19.23 -3.07 11.16
C ASP A 198 -19.83 -2.29 9.99
N TRP A 199 -21.12 -2.01 10.03
CA TRP A 199 -21.81 -1.27 8.99
C TRP A 199 -23.11 -0.66 9.47
N GLY A 200 -23.47 0.50 8.87
CA GLY A 200 -24.72 1.20 9.16
C GLY A 200 -24.78 2.57 8.52
N GLY A 201 -25.98 3.11 8.42
CA GLY A 201 -26.22 4.48 8.00
C GLY A 201 -25.92 5.48 9.10
N ILE A 202 -25.31 6.59 8.76
CA ILE A 202 -24.99 7.70 9.66
C ILE A 202 -25.73 8.97 9.25
N GLN A 203 -26.14 9.78 10.22
CA GLN A 203 -26.90 11.01 10.00
C GLN A 203 -25.94 12.18 9.77
N VAL A 204 -25.26 12.17 8.63
CA VAL A 204 -24.32 13.22 8.22
C VAL A 204 -24.45 13.50 6.73
N GLU A 205 -24.11 14.72 6.34
CA GLU A 205 -24.00 15.11 4.94
C GLU A 205 -22.70 14.57 4.34
N ASP A 206 -22.70 14.31 3.03
CA ASP A 206 -21.53 13.80 2.29
C ASP A 206 -20.25 14.61 2.57
N GLU A 207 -20.37 15.95 2.59
CA GLU A 207 -19.26 16.91 2.79
C GLU A 207 -18.61 16.80 4.17
N LYS A 208 -19.27 16.17 5.12
CA LYS A 208 -18.74 15.96 6.48
C LYS A 208 -18.00 14.64 6.61
N THR A 209 -18.09 13.78 5.60
CA THR A 209 -17.35 12.50 5.57
C THR A 209 -15.90 12.72 5.12
N ASP A 210 -15.04 11.74 5.40
CA ASP A 210 -13.63 11.76 4.98
C ASP A 210 -13.52 11.86 3.46
N ASP A 211 -14.21 10.97 2.74
CA ASP A 211 -14.19 10.95 1.27
C ASP A 211 -14.85 12.19 0.66
N GLY A 212 -15.86 12.74 1.33
CA GLY A 212 -16.48 14.02 0.97
C GLY A 212 -15.49 15.19 1.04
N GLN A 213 -14.65 15.23 2.08
CA GLN A 213 -13.62 16.23 2.23
C GLN A 213 -12.47 16.04 1.21
N VAL A 214 -12.10 14.79 0.91
CA VAL A 214 -11.15 14.47 -0.17
C VAL A 214 -11.68 14.96 -1.52
N ALA A 215 -12.95 14.69 -1.82
CA ALA A 215 -13.58 15.16 -3.06
C ALA A 215 -13.69 16.70 -3.14
N ALA A 216 -13.98 17.37 -2.02
CA ALA A 216 -14.02 18.84 -1.95
C ALA A 216 -12.63 19.45 -2.18
N PHE A 217 -11.59 18.92 -1.53
CA PHE A 217 -10.21 19.32 -1.76
C PHE A 217 -9.80 19.16 -3.23
N ALA A 218 -10.12 18.01 -3.82
CA ALA A 218 -9.84 17.75 -5.23
C ALA A 218 -10.58 18.75 -6.15
N ALA A 219 -11.84 19.05 -5.87
CA ALA A 219 -12.62 20.00 -6.64
C ALA A 219 -12.05 21.42 -6.56
N GLU A 220 -11.64 21.86 -5.38
CA GLU A 220 -10.97 23.15 -5.20
C GLU A 220 -9.66 23.21 -6.00
N PHE A 221 -8.79 22.21 -5.86
CA PHE A 221 -7.52 22.14 -6.59
C PHE A 221 -7.75 22.16 -8.11
N LEU A 222 -8.67 21.35 -8.63
CA LEU A 222 -8.95 21.21 -10.05
C LEU A 222 -9.62 22.45 -10.68
N SER A 223 -10.28 23.28 -9.86
CA SER A 223 -10.87 24.56 -10.31
C SER A 223 -9.81 25.62 -10.63
N GLN A 224 -8.57 25.42 -10.19
CA GLN A 224 -7.48 26.37 -10.35
C GLN A 224 -6.71 26.15 -11.65
N LYS A 225 -6.10 27.21 -12.16
CA LYS A 225 -5.15 27.13 -13.28
C LYS A 225 -3.74 26.92 -12.76
N HIS A 226 -3.12 25.80 -13.14
CA HIS A 226 -1.78 25.44 -12.70
C HIS A 226 -0.72 25.87 -13.71
N LYS A 227 0.44 26.33 -13.20
CA LYS A 227 1.58 26.75 -14.04
C LYS A 227 2.44 25.58 -14.50
N LYS A 228 2.46 24.49 -13.71
CA LYS A 228 3.18 23.25 -14.00
C LYS A 228 2.18 22.13 -14.26
N PRO A 229 2.52 21.08 -15.03
CA PRO A 229 1.74 19.88 -15.01
C PRO A 229 1.66 19.31 -13.61
N PHE A 230 0.56 18.69 -13.23
CA PHE A 230 0.38 18.11 -11.91
C PHE A 230 0.11 16.61 -11.97
N PHE A 231 0.52 15.93 -10.90
CA PHE A 231 0.13 14.58 -10.55
C PHE A 231 -0.70 14.68 -9.26
N LEU A 232 -2.02 14.54 -9.38
CA LEU A 232 -2.98 14.57 -8.28
C LEU A 232 -3.41 13.15 -7.97
N ALA A 233 -2.98 12.62 -6.83
CA ALA A 233 -3.38 11.31 -6.33
C ALA A 233 -4.51 11.46 -5.30
N LEU A 234 -5.60 10.73 -5.50
CA LEU A 234 -6.80 10.76 -4.66
C LEU A 234 -7.13 9.35 -4.18
N GLY A 235 -7.14 9.16 -2.88
CA GLY A 235 -7.49 7.89 -2.25
C GLY A 235 -8.85 7.98 -1.57
N LEU A 236 -9.87 7.35 -2.17
CA LEU A 236 -11.18 7.20 -1.57
C LEU A 236 -11.17 6.00 -0.64
N TYR A 237 -11.63 6.19 0.58
CA TYR A 237 -11.63 5.14 1.59
C TYR A 237 -12.74 4.11 1.37
N ARG A 238 -13.93 4.55 0.94
CA ARG A 238 -15.02 3.60 0.65
C ARG A 238 -14.76 2.88 -0.67
N PRO A 239 -15.16 1.58 -0.75
CA PRO A 239 -15.98 0.81 0.19
C PRO A 239 -15.22 0.01 1.27
N HIS A 240 -14.04 0.41 1.74
CA HIS A 240 -13.36 -0.26 2.86
C HIS A 240 -14.22 -0.24 4.13
N SER A 241 -14.20 -1.33 4.89
CA SER A 241 -14.88 -1.44 6.17
C SER A 241 -14.23 -0.59 7.29
N PRO A 242 -14.98 -0.11 8.29
CA PRO A 242 -16.44 -0.27 8.49
C PRO A 242 -17.24 0.48 7.42
N TRP A 243 -18.37 -0.12 6.97
CA TRP A 243 -19.19 0.48 5.91
C TRP A 243 -20.20 1.47 6.52
N TYR A 244 -19.68 2.57 7.03
CA TYR A 244 -20.45 3.69 7.50
C TYR A 244 -20.58 4.75 6.43
N VAL A 245 -21.79 4.99 5.97
CA VAL A 245 -22.09 5.95 4.90
C VAL A 245 -23.30 6.79 5.29
N PRO A 246 -23.50 7.97 4.71
CA PRO A 246 -24.72 8.74 4.94
C PRO A 246 -25.98 7.89 4.73
N GLN A 247 -26.95 8.02 5.65
CA GLN A 247 -28.14 7.17 5.73
C GLN A 247 -28.87 7.03 4.39
N MET A 248 -28.89 8.09 3.60
CA MET A 248 -29.58 8.10 2.30
C MET A 248 -29.11 6.99 1.34
N TYR A 249 -27.85 6.57 1.40
CA TYR A 249 -27.31 5.49 0.54
C TYR A 249 -27.82 4.12 0.99
N ILE A 250 -28.01 3.92 2.29
CA ILE A 250 -28.62 2.71 2.85
C ILE A 250 -30.13 2.67 2.49
N ASP A 251 -30.84 3.80 2.64
CA ASP A 251 -32.29 3.89 2.39
C ASP A 251 -32.65 3.69 0.91
N ALA A 252 -31.71 4.01 0.01
CA ALA A 252 -31.90 3.77 -1.42
C ALA A 252 -31.93 2.27 -1.81
N LEU A 253 -31.56 1.37 -0.89
CA LEU A 253 -31.46 -0.06 -1.12
C LEU A 253 -32.35 -0.84 -0.13
N PRO A 254 -33.63 -1.15 -0.49
CA PRO A 254 -34.52 -1.91 0.38
C PRO A 254 -33.96 -3.29 0.73
N LEU A 255 -33.86 -3.61 2.03
CA LEU A 255 -33.20 -4.83 2.52
C LEU A 255 -33.79 -6.11 1.93
N ASP A 256 -35.12 -6.20 1.87
CA ASP A 256 -35.80 -7.40 1.36
C ASP A 256 -35.51 -7.67 -0.12
N ALA A 257 -35.23 -6.61 -0.90
CA ALA A 257 -34.93 -6.69 -2.31
C ALA A 257 -33.47 -7.06 -2.60
N ILE A 258 -32.58 -7.07 -1.59
CA ILE A 258 -31.17 -7.36 -1.78
C ILE A 258 -30.96 -8.79 -2.27
N LYS A 259 -30.25 -8.90 -3.38
CA LYS A 259 -29.76 -10.17 -3.93
C LYS A 259 -28.43 -10.52 -3.29
N LEU A 260 -28.29 -11.78 -2.89
CA LEU A 260 -27.02 -12.31 -2.41
C LEU A 260 -26.10 -12.68 -3.59
N PRO A 261 -24.78 -12.71 -3.38
CA PRO A 261 -23.87 -13.32 -4.34
C PRO A 261 -24.27 -14.77 -4.66
N GLU A 262 -23.99 -15.20 -5.88
CA GLU A 262 -24.16 -16.61 -6.24
C GLU A 262 -23.14 -17.46 -5.51
N VAL A 263 -23.62 -18.50 -4.84
CA VAL A 263 -22.79 -19.45 -4.10
C VAL A 263 -23.18 -20.87 -4.44
N LYS A 264 -22.22 -21.80 -4.45
CA LYS A 264 -22.43 -23.21 -4.65
C LYS A 264 -22.21 -23.95 -3.33
N ALA A 265 -23.09 -24.87 -2.97
CA ALA A 265 -23.06 -25.51 -1.65
C ALA A 265 -21.82 -26.39 -1.43
N ASP A 266 -21.32 -27.00 -2.50
CA ASP A 266 -20.15 -27.90 -2.55
C ASP A 266 -18.89 -27.22 -3.09
N ASP A 267 -18.86 -25.88 -3.15
CA ASP A 267 -17.73 -25.08 -3.69
C ASP A 267 -16.40 -25.28 -2.95
N LEU A 268 -16.47 -25.77 -1.70
CA LEU A 268 -15.27 -25.98 -0.88
C LEU A 268 -14.70 -27.42 -1.03
N ASP A 269 -15.41 -28.34 -1.71
CA ASP A 269 -15.09 -29.77 -1.67
C ASP A 269 -13.79 -30.10 -2.42
N ASP A 270 -13.52 -29.42 -3.53
CA ASP A 270 -12.33 -29.60 -4.35
C ASP A 270 -11.19 -28.61 -4.09
N MET A 271 -11.34 -27.76 -3.05
CA MET A 271 -10.31 -26.82 -2.65
C MET A 271 -9.21 -27.48 -1.81
N PRO A 272 -7.93 -27.10 -2.01
CA PRO A 272 -6.83 -27.51 -1.14
C PRO A 272 -7.01 -27.05 0.32
N GLU A 273 -6.54 -27.84 1.28
CA GLU A 273 -6.68 -27.54 2.71
C GLU A 273 -6.01 -26.22 3.13
N ILE A 274 -4.88 -25.86 2.52
CA ILE A 274 -4.21 -24.57 2.78
C ILE A 274 -5.11 -23.40 2.39
N ALA A 275 -5.92 -23.53 1.35
CA ALA A 275 -6.87 -22.52 0.92
C ALA A 275 -8.01 -22.32 1.91
N LYS A 276 -8.44 -23.41 2.58
CA LYS A 276 -9.52 -23.43 3.59
C LYS A 276 -9.11 -22.80 4.94
N GLY A 277 -7.82 -22.57 5.19
CA GLY A 277 -7.30 -22.13 6.49
C GLY A 277 -8.01 -20.90 7.08
N HIS A 278 -8.54 -20.01 6.24
CA HIS A 278 -9.25 -18.79 6.66
C HIS A 278 -10.71 -19.01 7.08
N LEU A 279 -11.31 -20.13 6.74
CA LEU A 279 -12.66 -20.48 7.19
C LEU A 279 -12.73 -20.66 8.71
N LYS A 280 -11.58 -20.94 9.35
CA LYS A 280 -11.45 -21.10 10.80
C LYS A 280 -11.92 -19.88 11.61
N ALA A 281 -11.99 -18.69 11.01
CA ALA A 281 -12.47 -17.49 11.69
C ALA A 281 -13.98 -17.49 11.96
N GLY A 282 -14.75 -18.37 11.29
CA GLY A 282 -16.19 -18.54 11.50
C GLY A 282 -17.03 -17.30 11.19
N TYR A 283 -16.53 -16.40 10.33
CA TYR A 283 -17.28 -15.17 10.00
C TYR A 283 -18.57 -15.48 9.26
N HIS A 284 -18.55 -16.43 8.32
CA HIS A 284 -19.72 -16.76 7.52
C HIS A 284 -20.84 -17.37 8.36
N SER A 285 -20.53 -18.30 9.25
CA SER A 285 -21.52 -18.87 10.17
C SER A 285 -22.16 -17.80 11.06
N LYS A 286 -21.38 -16.89 11.63
CA LYS A 286 -21.91 -15.76 12.43
C LYS A 286 -22.87 -14.87 11.64
N ILE A 287 -22.56 -14.57 10.39
CA ILE A 287 -23.41 -13.77 9.50
C ILE A 287 -24.72 -14.50 9.20
N VAL A 288 -24.65 -15.80 8.89
CA VAL A 288 -25.83 -16.62 8.58
C VAL A 288 -26.70 -16.80 9.82
N GLU A 289 -26.15 -17.19 10.97
CA GLU A 289 -26.86 -17.39 12.24
C GLU A 289 -27.59 -16.13 12.70
N LYS A 290 -27.03 -14.95 12.49
CA LYS A 290 -27.64 -13.67 12.85
C LYS A 290 -28.50 -13.07 11.73
N ASN A 291 -28.69 -13.77 10.60
CA ASN A 291 -29.45 -13.29 9.45
C ASN A 291 -28.97 -11.92 8.90
N LEU A 292 -27.64 -11.70 8.89
CA LEU A 292 -27.03 -10.42 8.52
C LEU A 292 -26.51 -10.36 7.09
N TRP A 293 -26.60 -11.43 6.31
CA TRP A 293 -25.96 -11.50 4.99
C TRP A 293 -26.47 -10.44 4.01
N LYS A 294 -27.81 -10.33 3.89
CA LYS A 294 -28.40 -9.28 3.05
C LYS A 294 -28.03 -7.88 3.53
N ASP A 295 -27.98 -7.68 4.84
CA ASP A 295 -27.64 -6.38 5.41
C ASP A 295 -26.17 -6.01 5.13
N ALA A 296 -25.25 -6.97 5.25
CA ALA A 296 -23.85 -6.77 4.89
C ALA A 296 -23.67 -6.44 3.40
N VAL A 297 -24.35 -7.17 2.51
CA VAL A 297 -24.32 -6.89 1.04
C VAL A 297 -24.91 -5.52 0.74
N ARG A 298 -26.04 -5.15 1.38
CA ARG A 298 -26.63 -3.83 1.26
C ARG A 298 -25.68 -2.72 1.65
N ALA A 299 -25.02 -2.87 2.79
CA ALA A 299 -24.08 -1.87 3.31
C ALA A 299 -22.86 -1.70 2.40
N TYR A 300 -22.35 -2.80 1.83
CA TYR A 300 -21.28 -2.72 0.85
C TYR A 300 -21.72 -2.01 -0.43
N LEU A 301 -22.89 -2.34 -0.99
CA LEU A 301 -23.47 -1.67 -2.16
C LEU A 301 -23.71 -0.17 -1.91
N ALA A 302 -24.20 0.18 -0.72
CA ALA A 302 -24.36 1.57 -0.31
C ALA A 302 -23.01 2.31 -0.24
N SER A 303 -21.96 1.64 0.25
CA SER A 303 -20.61 2.19 0.28
C SER A 303 -20.02 2.38 -1.13
N VAL A 304 -20.32 1.47 -2.05
CA VAL A 304 -19.95 1.61 -3.48
C VAL A 304 -20.66 2.80 -4.12
N ALA A 305 -21.98 2.95 -3.87
CA ALA A 305 -22.75 4.08 -4.39
C ALA A 305 -22.27 5.44 -3.84
N PHE A 306 -21.89 5.48 -2.56
CA PHE A 306 -21.28 6.67 -1.95
C PHE A 306 -19.91 6.98 -2.57
N CYS A 307 -19.03 5.98 -2.75
CA CYS A 307 -17.76 6.16 -3.44
C CYS A 307 -17.95 6.70 -4.87
N ASP A 308 -18.94 6.18 -5.58
CA ASP A 308 -19.31 6.66 -6.92
C ASP A 308 -19.75 8.13 -6.93
N ALA A 309 -20.52 8.55 -5.93
CA ALA A 309 -20.93 9.95 -5.79
C ALA A 309 -19.72 10.87 -5.55
N MET A 310 -18.74 10.45 -4.75
CA MET A 310 -17.50 11.21 -4.53
C MET A 310 -16.65 11.28 -5.81
N LEU A 311 -16.54 10.19 -6.56
CA LEU A 311 -15.94 10.19 -7.90
C LEU A 311 -16.65 11.18 -8.82
N GLY A 312 -17.99 11.23 -8.77
CA GLY A 312 -18.80 12.17 -9.56
C GLY A 312 -18.39 13.62 -9.33
N ARG A 313 -18.20 14.04 -8.09
CA ARG A 313 -17.75 15.40 -7.73
C ARG A 313 -16.36 15.70 -8.30
N ILE A 314 -15.45 14.72 -8.26
CA ILE A 314 -14.10 14.86 -8.82
C ILE A 314 -14.16 14.99 -10.34
N LEU A 315 -14.92 14.14 -11.03
CA LEU A 315 -15.09 14.19 -12.48
C LEU A 315 -15.70 15.50 -12.96
N ASP A 316 -16.72 15.99 -12.25
CA ASP A 316 -17.33 17.29 -12.52
C ASP A 316 -16.32 18.43 -12.44
N ALA A 317 -15.44 18.39 -11.42
CA ALA A 317 -14.41 19.40 -11.26
C ALA A 317 -13.33 19.32 -12.37
N VAL A 318 -12.96 18.13 -12.82
CA VAL A 318 -12.07 17.97 -13.99
C VAL A 318 -12.73 18.54 -15.25
N GLU A 319 -13.96 18.14 -15.55
CA GLU A 319 -14.66 18.51 -16.80
C GLU A 319 -14.96 20.02 -16.88
N LYS A 320 -15.34 20.63 -15.76
CA LYS A 320 -15.64 22.06 -15.66
C LYS A 320 -14.38 22.92 -15.47
N GLY A 321 -13.27 22.29 -15.08
CA GLY A 321 -12.01 22.96 -14.75
C GLY A 321 -11.21 23.43 -15.95
N PRO A 322 -10.27 24.36 -15.73
CA PRO A 322 -9.46 24.95 -16.81
C PRO A 322 -8.49 23.97 -17.49
N ASN A 323 -8.28 22.79 -16.89
CA ASN A 323 -7.31 21.79 -17.34
C ASN A 323 -7.96 20.59 -18.04
N ALA A 324 -9.29 20.57 -18.24
CA ALA A 324 -10.08 19.42 -18.73
C ALA A 324 -9.48 18.76 -19.98
N ARG A 325 -9.02 19.55 -20.95
CA ARG A 325 -8.51 19.06 -22.24
C ARG A 325 -7.12 18.46 -22.21
N ASN A 326 -6.40 18.59 -21.09
CA ASN A 326 -5.03 18.12 -20.92
C ASN A 326 -4.82 17.29 -19.64
N THR A 327 -5.88 16.65 -19.16
CA THR A 327 -5.83 15.85 -17.94
C THR A 327 -6.17 14.39 -18.24
N ILE A 328 -5.23 13.49 -17.90
CA ILE A 328 -5.43 12.05 -17.89
C ILE A 328 -6.11 11.69 -16.59
N ILE A 329 -7.11 10.82 -16.64
CA ILE A 329 -7.77 10.28 -15.44
C ILE A 329 -7.55 8.77 -15.41
N VAL A 330 -7.09 8.26 -14.27
CA VAL A 330 -7.02 6.84 -13.96
C VAL A 330 -7.88 6.59 -12.73
N PHE A 331 -8.78 5.63 -12.82
CA PHE A 331 -9.58 5.15 -11.70
C PHE A 331 -9.38 3.65 -11.54
N THR A 332 -9.07 3.21 -10.32
CA THR A 332 -8.93 1.80 -9.97
C THR A 332 -9.22 1.56 -8.48
N SER A 333 -9.16 0.31 -8.06
CA SER A 333 -9.11 -0.11 -6.64
C SER A 333 -7.77 -0.78 -6.33
N ASP A 334 -7.39 -0.81 -5.07
CA ASP A 334 -6.19 -1.54 -4.64
C ASP A 334 -6.40 -3.07 -4.64
N HIS A 335 -7.56 -3.57 -4.29
CA HIS A 335 -8.02 -4.97 -4.38
C HIS A 335 -9.53 -5.06 -4.19
N GLY A 336 -10.09 -6.27 -4.29
CA GLY A 336 -11.50 -6.52 -4.06
C GLY A 336 -11.81 -7.02 -2.63
N TRP A 337 -13.02 -7.61 -2.48
CA TRP A 337 -13.58 -8.03 -1.20
C TRP A 337 -14.56 -9.20 -1.37
N TYR A 338 -14.61 -10.15 -0.42
CA TYR A 338 -15.60 -11.21 -0.36
C TYR A 338 -16.85 -10.77 0.40
N LEU A 339 -18.01 -11.23 -0.08
CA LEU A 339 -19.31 -11.00 0.53
C LEU A 339 -20.08 -12.29 0.77
N GLY A 340 -19.38 -13.40 0.99
CA GLY A 340 -19.93 -14.73 1.30
C GLY A 340 -19.65 -15.80 0.26
N GLU A 341 -19.12 -15.45 -0.92
CA GLU A 341 -18.63 -16.43 -1.91
C GLU A 341 -17.58 -17.33 -1.24
N LYS A 342 -17.56 -18.61 -1.55
CA LYS A 342 -16.66 -19.60 -0.92
C LYS A 342 -16.71 -19.56 0.61
N GLN A 343 -17.86 -19.14 1.20
CA GLN A 343 -18.04 -18.88 2.64
C GLN A 343 -17.00 -17.92 3.22
N MET A 344 -16.41 -17.06 2.39
CA MET A 344 -15.36 -16.13 2.77
C MET A 344 -15.89 -14.71 2.94
N TRP A 345 -15.17 -13.97 3.75
CA TRP A 345 -15.35 -12.54 4.00
C TRP A 345 -13.98 -11.87 4.03
N HIS A 346 -13.97 -10.55 3.90
CA HIS A 346 -12.74 -9.78 3.81
C HIS A 346 -11.95 -10.04 2.51
N LYS A 347 -10.63 -10.16 2.60
CA LYS A 347 -9.67 -10.16 1.50
C LYS A 347 -8.49 -11.11 1.77
N GLY A 348 -7.43 -11.04 0.98
CA GLY A 348 -6.20 -11.80 1.19
C GLY A 348 -6.18 -13.16 0.51
N LYS A 349 -7.00 -13.35 -0.54
CA LYS A 349 -7.11 -14.59 -1.31
C LYS A 349 -6.76 -14.37 -2.78
N LEU A 350 -6.62 -15.48 -3.52
CA LEU A 350 -6.13 -15.49 -4.90
C LEU A 350 -7.25 -15.66 -5.95
N TRP A 351 -8.53 -15.71 -5.53
CA TRP A 351 -9.66 -15.85 -6.44
C TRP A 351 -10.21 -14.49 -6.92
N GLU A 352 -11.04 -14.53 -7.94
CA GLU A 352 -11.57 -13.39 -8.67
C GLU A 352 -12.15 -12.28 -7.75
N PRO A 353 -12.98 -12.56 -6.72
CA PRO A 353 -13.65 -11.51 -5.94
C PRO A 353 -12.68 -10.55 -5.22
N THR A 354 -11.46 -10.96 -4.92
CA THR A 354 -10.46 -10.12 -4.24
C THR A 354 -9.33 -9.65 -5.14
N THR A 355 -9.13 -10.31 -6.27
CA THR A 355 -8.01 -9.95 -7.17
C THR A 355 -8.45 -9.06 -8.33
N ARG A 356 -9.69 -9.23 -8.85
CA ARG A 356 -10.22 -8.46 -9.95
C ARG A 356 -10.76 -7.12 -9.47
N VAL A 357 -10.29 -6.05 -10.10
CA VAL A 357 -10.59 -4.67 -9.73
C VAL A 357 -11.05 -3.86 -10.93
N PRO A 358 -11.87 -2.81 -10.75
CA PRO A 358 -12.15 -1.87 -11.82
C PRO A 358 -10.88 -1.14 -12.23
N LEU A 359 -10.69 -0.98 -13.53
CA LEU A 359 -9.64 -0.14 -14.10
C LEU A 359 -10.19 0.62 -15.30
N THR A 360 -10.14 1.93 -15.23
CA THR A 360 -10.50 2.84 -16.34
C THR A 360 -9.40 3.86 -16.55
N ILE A 361 -9.00 4.07 -17.79
CA ILE A 361 -8.02 5.09 -18.19
C ILE A 361 -8.68 6.00 -19.23
N TYR A 362 -8.76 7.29 -18.91
CA TYR A 362 -9.15 8.35 -19.83
C TYR A 362 -7.93 9.21 -20.15
N SER A 363 -7.64 9.33 -21.43
CA SER A 363 -6.62 10.24 -21.96
C SER A 363 -7.23 11.01 -23.13
N PRO A 364 -7.47 12.31 -23.01
CA PRO A 364 -8.21 13.07 -24.02
C PRO A 364 -7.52 13.10 -25.39
N GLN A 365 -6.23 12.77 -25.45
CA GLN A 365 -5.44 12.76 -26.68
C GLN A 365 -5.25 11.36 -27.27
N LEU A 366 -5.58 10.30 -26.53
CA LEU A 366 -5.23 8.93 -26.89
C LEU A 366 -6.42 7.97 -26.90
N THR A 367 -7.22 7.97 -25.81
CA THR A 367 -8.32 7.01 -25.67
C THR A 367 -9.53 7.41 -26.53
N LYS A 368 -10.16 6.42 -27.14
CA LYS A 368 -11.45 6.60 -27.80
C LYS A 368 -12.55 6.36 -26.76
N PRO A 369 -13.66 7.11 -26.82
CA PRO A 369 -14.79 6.86 -25.93
C PRO A 369 -15.32 5.43 -26.08
N ASP A 370 -15.84 4.90 -24.96
CA ASP A 370 -16.51 3.60 -24.85
C ASP A 370 -15.68 2.40 -25.36
N THR A 371 -14.38 2.46 -25.16
CA THR A 371 -13.45 1.39 -25.59
C THR A 371 -13.25 0.36 -24.48
N VAL A 372 -13.15 -0.92 -24.86
CA VAL A 372 -13.01 -2.05 -23.95
C VAL A 372 -11.80 -2.90 -24.33
N SER A 373 -11.02 -3.32 -23.35
CA SER A 373 -10.02 -4.38 -23.50
C SER A 373 -10.29 -5.50 -22.49
N SER A 374 -10.32 -6.75 -22.98
CA SER A 374 -10.42 -7.97 -22.16
C SER A 374 -9.07 -8.59 -21.83
N GLN A 375 -7.99 -8.01 -22.34
CA GLN A 375 -6.64 -8.48 -22.03
C GLN A 375 -6.38 -8.42 -20.53
N SER A 376 -5.73 -9.46 -20.00
CA SER A 376 -5.34 -9.50 -18.62
C SER A 376 -4.26 -8.46 -18.33
N VAL A 377 -4.51 -7.58 -17.37
CA VAL A 377 -3.60 -6.51 -16.96
C VAL A 377 -3.49 -6.47 -15.44
N ALA A 378 -2.38 -5.95 -14.94
CA ALA A 378 -2.14 -5.84 -13.51
C ALA A 378 -1.94 -4.38 -13.08
N LEU A 379 -2.23 -4.06 -11.82
CA LEU A 379 -2.07 -2.70 -11.30
C LEU A 379 -0.64 -2.19 -11.39
N ILE A 380 0.33 -3.08 -11.29
CA ILE A 380 1.75 -2.75 -11.46
C ILE A 380 2.09 -2.17 -12.85
N ASP A 381 1.24 -2.42 -13.83
CA ASP A 381 1.39 -1.90 -15.20
C ASP A 381 1.09 -0.39 -15.30
N LEU A 382 0.44 0.19 -14.29
CA LEU A 382 0.04 1.61 -14.29
C LEU A 382 1.23 2.56 -14.21
N TYR A 383 2.25 2.25 -13.44
CA TYR A 383 3.44 3.11 -13.35
C TYR A 383 4.12 3.29 -14.72
N PRO A 384 4.57 2.23 -15.42
CA PRO A 384 5.17 2.39 -16.74
C PRO A 384 4.19 2.96 -17.78
N THR A 385 2.88 2.72 -17.63
CA THR A 385 1.84 3.31 -18.49
C THR A 385 1.78 4.82 -18.35
N LEU A 386 1.72 5.31 -17.13
CA LEU A 386 1.68 6.75 -16.86
C LEU A 386 2.94 7.45 -17.36
N CYS A 387 4.13 6.84 -17.18
CA CYS A 387 5.37 7.37 -17.77
C CYS A 387 5.26 7.53 -19.29
N ASP A 388 4.74 6.52 -20.00
CA ASP A 388 4.56 6.58 -21.46
C ASP A 388 3.51 7.60 -21.89
N LEU A 389 2.44 7.77 -21.11
CA LEU A 389 1.37 8.72 -21.42
C LEU A 389 1.82 10.17 -21.27
N VAL A 390 2.61 10.48 -20.24
CA VAL A 390 3.12 11.83 -20.01
C VAL A 390 4.50 12.07 -20.64
N LYS A 391 5.06 11.06 -21.33
CA LYS A 391 6.33 11.11 -22.06
C LYS A 391 7.52 11.44 -21.15
N VAL A 392 7.64 10.74 -20.04
CA VAL A 392 8.83 10.76 -19.17
C VAL A 392 9.56 9.42 -19.23
N PRO A 393 10.87 9.38 -18.94
CA PRO A 393 11.61 8.11 -18.88
C PRO A 393 10.98 7.15 -17.87
N LYS A 394 11.02 5.85 -18.16
CA LYS A 394 10.62 4.81 -17.21
C LYS A 394 11.82 4.42 -16.36
N PRO A 395 11.69 4.35 -15.03
CA PRO A 395 12.72 3.74 -14.19
C PRO A 395 13.00 2.28 -14.57
N GLU A 396 14.25 1.84 -14.43
CA GLU A 396 14.68 0.50 -14.83
C GLU A 396 14.15 -0.62 -13.92
N HIS A 397 13.81 -0.30 -12.66
CA HIS A 397 13.38 -1.28 -11.66
C HIS A 397 11.93 -1.76 -11.82
N LEU A 398 11.17 -1.25 -12.79
CA LEU A 398 9.75 -1.56 -12.93
C LEU A 398 9.53 -2.98 -13.44
N ASP A 399 8.80 -3.81 -12.67
CA ASP A 399 8.38 -5.16 -13.08
C ASP A 399 7.15 -5.13 -14.01
N GLY A 400 6.40 -4.03 -14.00
CA GLY A 400 5.20 -3.81 -14.82
C GLY A 400 5.50 -3.55 -16.29
N THR A 401 4.48 -3.69 -17.13
CA THR A 401 4.54 -3.44 -18.58
C THR A 401 3.49 -2.42 -18.98
N SER A 402 3.89 -1.40 -19.75
CA SER A 402 2.98 -0.32 -20.17
C SER A 402 1.76 -0.82 -20.92
N LEU A 403 0.59 -0.32 -20.56
CA LEU A 403 -0.70 -0.57 -21.21
C LEU A 403 -0.93 0.35 -22.42
N LYS A 404 0.00 1.23 -22.77
CA LYS A 404 -0.15 2.14 -23.91
C LYS A 404 -0.44 1.41 -25.23
N PRO A 405 0.13 0.23 -25.55
CA PRO A 405 -0.27 -0.52 -26.74
C PRO A 405 -1.75 -0.87 -26.77
N LEU A 406 -2.34 -1.29 -25.63
CA LEU A 406 -3.78 -1.57 -25.50
C LEU A 406 -4.63 -0.30 -25.63
N LEU A 407 -4.15 0.83 -25.09
CA LEU A 407 -4.86 2.12 -25.24
C LEU A 407 -4.91 2.60 -26.70
N LEU A 408 -3.95 2.20 -27.52
CA LEU A 408 -3.91 2.48 -28.96
C LEU A 408 -4.74 1.48 -29.78
N ASP A 409 -4.64 0.21 -29.44
CA ASP A 409 -5.35 -0.91 -30.03
C ASP A 409 -5.88 -1.84 -28.92
N PRO A 410 -7.15 -1.78 -28.57
CA PRO A 410 -7.76 -2.58 -27.52
C PRO A 410 -7.67 -4.09 -27.73
N ALA A 411 -7.48 -4.52 -29.00
CA ALA A 411 -7.35 -5.92 -29.38
C ALA A 411 -5.87 -6.39 -29.45
N ALA A 412 -4.91 -5.50 -29.18
CA ALA A 412 -3.50 -5.87 -29.18
C ALA A 412 -3.27 -7.04 -28.21
N LYS A 413 -2.50 -8.05 -28.65
CA LYS A 413 -2.22 -9.22 -27.83
C LYS A 413 -1.23 -8.91 -26.72
N ARG A 414 -1.50 -9.51 -25.57
CA ARG A 414 -0.64 -9.47 -24.40
C ARG A 414 -0.39 -10.91 -23.91
N ASP A 415 0.84 -11.35 -23.96
CA ASP A 415 1.20 -12.72 -23.57
C ASP A 415 1.44 -12.89 -22.07
N LYS A 416 1.61 -11.78 -21.33
CA LYS A 416 1.89 -11.77 -19.89
C LYS A 416 0.59 -11.79 -19.08
N PRO A 417 0.33 -12.84 -18.28
CA PRO A 417 -0.82 -12.85 -17.37
C PRO A 417 -0.62 -11.85 -16.22
N ALA A 418 -1.70 -11.47 -15.56
CA ALA A 418 -1.63 -10.77 -14.27
C ALA A 418 -1.18 -11.75 -13.18
N ILE A 419 -0.22 -11.33 -12.37
CA ILE A 419 0.28 -12.12 -11.23
C ILE A 419 -0.18 -11.47 -9.94
N THR A 420 -0.87 -12.26 -9.11
CA THR A 420 -1.24 -11.90 -7.74
C THR A 420 -0.53 -12.82 -6.76
N CYS A 421 0.02 -12.26 -5.69
CA CYS A 421 0.71 -13.01 -4.63
C CYS A 421 -0.17 -13.07 -3.38
N THR A 422 0.12 -14.06 -2.51
CA THR A 422 -0.32 -14.11 -1.12
C THR A 422 0.78 -14.72 -0.26
N GLY A 423 0.81 -14.41 1.06
CA GLY A 423 1.91 -14.84 1.92
C GLY A 423 3.23 -14.22 1.52
N GLY A 424 4.32 -14.64 2.12
CA GLY A 424 5.67 -14.15 1.83
C GLY A 424 6.75 -15.19 2.10
N GLY A 425 7.89 -15.13 1.42
CA GLY A 425 8.96 -16.10 1.52
C GLY A 425 8.48 -17.52 1.20
N GLN A 426 8.77 -18.48 2.06
CA GLN A 426 8.36 -19.88 1.91
C GLN A 426 6.84 -20.13 2.03
N LYS A 427 6.07 -19.12 2.48
CA LYS A 427 4.61 -19.20 2.61
C LYS A 427 3.87 -18.58 1.43
N ALA A 428 4.58 -18.17 0.41
CA ALA A 428 3.98 -17.50 -0.73
C ALA A 428 3.17 -18.46 -1.60
N GLY A 429 2.00 -17.99 -2.00
CA GLY A 429 1.21 -18.55 -3.07
C GLY A 429 1.07 -17.53 -4.20
N TYR A 430 0.78 -18.00 -5.40
CA TYR A 430 0.61 -17.19 -6.59
C TYR A 430 -0.62 -17.57 -7.37
N ALA A 431 -1.26 -16.57 -7.97
CA ALA A 431 -2.21 -16.75 -9.06
C ALA A 431 -1.67 -16.09 -10.32
N ALA A 432 -1.76 -16.80 -11.44
CA ALA A 432 -1.60 -16.26 -12.78
C ALA A 432 -2.99 -16.22 -13.45
N ARG A 433 -3.43 -15.03 -13.90
CA ARG A 433 -4.71 -14.82 -14.56
C ARG A 433 -4.47 -14.28 -15.97
N ASP A 434 -4.80 -15.06 -17.01
CA ASP A 434 -4.80 -14.58 -18.40
C ASP A 434 -6.23 -14.26 -18.88
N GLU A 435 -6.52 -14.25 -20.18
CA GLU A 435 -7.88 -13.97 -20.68
C GLU A 435 -8.89 -15.07 -20.35
N ARG A 436 -8.44 -16.32 -20.19
CA ARG A 436 -9.30 -17.49 -20.00
C ARG A 436 -9.05 -18.18 -18.68
N TRP A 437 -7.80 -18.42 -18.33
CA TRP A 437 -7.41 -19.29 -17.23
C TRP A 437 -6.98 -18.53 -15.99
N ARG A 438 -7.35 -19.05 -14.82
CA ARG A 438 -6.71 -18.75 -13.54
C ARG A 438 -6.02 -19.99 -13.03
N TYR A 439 -4.72 -19.91 -12.83
CA TYR A 439 -3.93 -20.94 -12.18
C TYR A 439 -3.38 -20.43 -10.87
N ILE A 440 -3.62 -21.20 -9.80
CA ILE A 440 -3.14 -20.91 -8.45
C ILE A 440 -2.19 -22.04 -8.02
N ARG A 441 -1.06 -21.66 -7.45
CA ARG A 441 -0.14 -22.59 -6.77
C ARG A 441 0.18 -22.06 -5.39
N TYR A 442 -0.03 -22.91 -4.39
CA TYR A 442 0.21 -22.61 -2.99
C TYR A 442 1.62 -23.01 -2.53
N ALA A 443 2.00 -22.55 -1.32
CA ALA A 443 3.32 -22.78 -0.73
C ALA A 443 3.61 -24.27 -0.44
N ASP A 444 2.57 -25.08 -0.20
CA ASP A 444 2.66 -26.53 0.03
C ASP A 444 2.70 -27.33 -1.29
N GLY A 445 2.67 -26.64 -2.43
CA GLY A 445 2.65 -27.23 -3.76
C GLY A 445 1.27 -27.63 -4.28
N SER A 446 0.20 -27.47 -3.47
CA SER A 446 -1.17 -27.69 -3.93
C SER A 446 -1.59 -26.65 -4.97
N GLU A 447 -2.54 -27.01 -5.83
CA GLU A 447 -2.87 -26.25 -7.03
C GLU A 447 -4.37 -26.11 -7.24
N GLU A 448 -4.77 -25.02 -7.89
CA GLU A 448 -6.10 -24.83 -8.47
C GLU A 448 -5.99 -24.31 -9.89
N LEU A 449 -6.93 -24.71 -10.75
CA LEU A 449 -7.04 -24.22 -12.12
C LEU A 449 -8.51 -24.02 -12.47
N TYR A 450 -8.85 -22.85 -13.02
CA TYR A 450 -10.22 -22.50 -13.41
C TYR A 450 -10.29 -21.97 -14.83
N ASP A 451 -11.33 -22.38 -15.57
CA ASP A 451 -11.62 -21.92 -16.93
C ASP A 451 -12.73 -20.87 -16.91
N HIS A 452 -12.36 -19.61 -16.92
CA HIS A 452 -13.33 -18.50 -16.86
C HIS A 452 -14.27 -18.37 -18.07
N GLN A 453 -14.06 -19.11 -19.16
CA GLN A 453 -15.03 -19.18 -20.24
C GLN A 453 -16.25 -20.02 -19.89
N THR A 454 -16.09 -20.99 -19.01
CA THR A 454 -17.15 -21.94 -18.62
C THR A 454 -17.51 -21.86 -17.14
N ASP A 455 -16.59 -21.37 -16.30
CA ASP A 455 -16.72 -21.27 -14.85
C ASP A 455 -16.18 -19.92 -14.34
N PRO A 456 -16.90 -18.81 -14.56
CA PRO A 456 -16.46 -17.49 -14.10
C PRO A 456 -16.47 -17.33 -12.57
N ASN A 457 -17.17 -18.22 -11.85
CA ASN A 457 -17.28 -18.20 -10.39
C ASN A 457 -16.22 -19.08 -9.69
N GLU A 458 -15.37 -19.78 -10.47
CA GLU A 458 -14.28 -20.60 -9.93
C GLU A 458 -14.79 -21.73 -9.01
N TRP A 459 -15.86 -22.42 -9.43
CA TRP A 459 -16.53 -23.47 -8.66
C TRP A 459 -15.94 -24.88 -8.88
N THR A 460 -15.18 -25.08 -9.96
CA THR A 460 -14.66 -26.43 -10.31
C THR A 460 -13.16 -26.36 -10.52
N ASN A 461 -12.40 -26.94 -9.61
CA ASN A 461 -10.95 -27.03 -9.70
C ASN A 461 -10.52 -28.09 -10.73
N LEU A 462 -9.93 -27.64 -11.82
CA LEU A 462 -9.44 -28.47 -12.92
C LEU A 462 -7.96 -28.88 -12.77
N ALA A 463 -7.27 -28.50 -11.69
CA ALA A 463 -5.82 -28.70 -11.56
C ALA A 463 -5.38 -30.17 -11.57
N THR A 464 -6.26 -31.09 -11.17
CA THR A 464 -5.98 -32.54 -11.16
C THR A 464 -6.22 -33.21 -12.50
N LYS A 465 -6.72 -32.50 -13.52
CA LYS A 465 -7.03 -33.04 -14.83
C LYS A 465 -5.78 -33.07 -15.71
N PRO A 466 -5.33 -34.26 -16.18
CA PRO A 466 -4.09 -34.37 -16.98
C PRO A 466 -4.09 -33.56 -18.29
N GLU A 467 -5.25 -33.35 -18.90
CA GLU A 467 -5.42 -32.56 -20.12
C GLU A 467 -5.05 -31.09 -19.95
N HIS A 468 -5.01 -30.59 -18.74
CA HIS A 468 -4.67 -29.18 -18.42
C HIS A 468 -3.23 -28.96 -17.92
N GLU A 469 -2.40 -30.01 -17.90
CA GLU A 469 -1.02 -29.92 -17.43
C GLU A 469 -0.18 -28.92 -18.23
N ALA A 470 -0.41 -28.85 -19.55
CA ALA A 470 0.28 -27.88 -20.40
C ALA A 470 -0.06 -26.41 -20.03
N GLU A 471 -1.32 -26.14 -19.68
CA GLU A 471 -1.77 -24.81 -19.29
C GLU A 471 -1.20 -24.42 -17.93
N LYS A 472 -1.22 -25.32 -16.96
CA LYS A 472 -0.59 -25.10 -15.64
C LYS A 472 0.88 -24.75 -15.81
N LYS A 473 1.62 -25.55 -16.59
CA LYS A 473 3.04 -25.31 -16.85
C LYS A 473 3.30 -23.97 -17.55
N ARG A 474 2.48 -23.60 -18.53
CA ARG A 474 2.55 -22.32 -19.24
C ARG A 474 2.38 -21.14 -18.29
N LEU A 475 1.37 -21.18 -17.43
CA LEU A 475 1.06 -20.11 -16.47
C LEU A 475 2.08 -20.07 -15.33
N ALA A 476 2.53 -21.23 -14.82
CA ALA A 476 3.56 -21.33 -13.80
C ALA A 476 4.90 -20.67 -14.21
N ALA A 477 5.20 -20.63 -15.50
CA ALA A 477 6.42 -20.02 -16.02
C ALA A 477 6.52 -18.51 -15.75
N PHE A 478 5.41 -17.86 -15.42
CA PHE A 478 5.36 -16.44 -15.06
C PHE A 478 5.49 -16.19 -13.56
N PHE A 479 5.46 -17.23 -12.73
CA PHE A 479 5.64 -17.04 -11.30
C PHE A 479 7.07 -16.63 -10.98
N PRO A 480 7.27 -15.71 -10.04
CA PRO A 480 8.59 -15.33 -9.58
C PRO A 480 9.38 -16.55 -9.11
N ALA A 481 10.62 -16.67 -9.58
CA ALA A 481 11.53 -17.75 -9.18
C ALA A 481 12.09 -17.55 -7.77
N GLU A 482 12.18 -16.30 -7.32
CA GLU A 482 12.77 -15.91 -6.06
C GLU A 482 11.91 -14.86 -5.33
N PHE A 483 12.05 -14.85 -4.00
CA PHE A 483 11.53 -13.81 -3.13
C PHE A 483 12.69 -12.99 -2.57
N LYS A 484 12.55 -11.68 -2.66
CA LYS A 484 13.44 -10.78 -1.93
C LYS A 484 12.89 -10.54 -0.53
N ASN A 485 13.77 -10.40 0.44
CA ASN A 485 13.41 -9.95 1.77
C ASN A 485 13.42 -8.43 1.82
N ALA A 486 12.53 -7.84 2.59
CA ALA A 486 12.53 -6.41 2.85
C ALA A 486 13.76 -6.01 3.66
N SER A 487 14.20 -6.85 4.59
CA SER A 487 15.38 -6.63 5.42
C SER A 487 16.64 -7.19 4.77
N ARG A 488 17.78 -6.57 5.06
CA ARG A 488 19.09 -7.11 4.69
C ARG A 488 19.33 -8.45 5.40
N PRO A 489 20.06 -9.40 4.80
CA PRO A 489 20.43 -10.62 5.49
C PRO A 489 21.34 -10.31 6.70
N PRO A 490 21.24 -11.09 7.80
CA PRO A 490 22.06 -10.86 8.99
C PRO A 490 23.57 -10.78 8.71
N SER A 491 24.07 -11.50 7.73
CA SER A 491 25.48 -11.46 7.31
C SER A 491 25.96 -10.11 6.78
N GLU A 492 25.05 -9.25 6.31
CA GLU A 492 25.37 -7.89 5.87
C GLU A 492 25.26 -6.86 6.98
N ILE A 493 24.61 -7.22 8.10
CA ILE A 493 24.34 -6.35 9.25
C ILE A 493 25.37 -6.56 10.34
N VAL A 494 25.70 -7.84 10.63
CA VAL A 494 26.60 -8.24 11.72
C VAL A 494 28.02 -8.29 11.21
N HIS A 495 28.86 -7.41 11.70
CA HIS A 495 30.29 -7.43 11.41
C HIS A 495 31.02 -8.41 12.32
N ALA A 496 32.11 -9.00 11.81
CA ALA A 496 32.91 -9.98 12.56
C ALA A 496 33.33 -9.46 13.94
N SER A 497 33.35 -10.36 14.93
CA SER A 497 33.80 -10.07 16.30
C SER A 497 35.17 -9.42 16.29
N SER A 498 35.32 -8.33 17.03
CA SER A 498 36.63 -7.71 17.23
C SER A 498 37.54 -8.63 18.06
N PRO A 499 38.87 -8.44 18.04
CA PRO A 499 39.77 -9.19 18.90
C PRO A 499 39.43 -9.09 20.40
N SER A 500 38.68 -8.06 20.80
CA SER A 500 38.15 -7.88 22.18
C SER A 500 36.92 -8.74 22.49
N GLY A 501 36.37 -9.44 21.51
CA GLY A 501 35.14 -10.24 21.68
C GLY A 501 33.84 -9.42 21.60
N SER A 502 33.89 -8.12 21.25
CA SER A 502 32.69 -7.34 20.93
C SER A 502 32.14 -7.68 19.54
N VAL A 503 30.85 -7.51 19.34
CA VAL A 503 30.18 -7.67 18.04
C VAL A 503 29.59 -6.34 17.66
N ASP A 504 30.00 -5.81 16.50
CA ASP A 504 29.54 -4.55 15.95
C ASP A 504 28.48 -4.79 14.86
N LEU A 505 27.38 -4.04 14.92
CA LEU A 505 26.30 -4.04 13.94
C LEU A 505 26.12 -2.63 13.39
N SER A 506 26.05 -2.54 12.07
CA SER A 506 25.69 -1.29 11.37
C SER A 506 24.27 -1.42 10.84
N LEU A 507 23.34 -0.80 11.54
CA LEU A 507 21.91 -0.95 11.34
C LEU A 507 21.34 0.21 10.52
N VAL A 508 20.31 -0.08 9.74
CA VAL A 508 19.49 0.93 9.04
C VAL A 508 18.01 0.71 9.38
N PRO A 509 17.14 1.72 9.17
CA PRO A 509 15.71 1.55 9.38
C PRO A 509 15.16 0.35 8.59
N GLY A 510 14.37 -0.48 9.27
CA GLY A 510 13.79 -1.69 8.68
C GLY A 510 14.64 -2.96 8.82
N ASP A 511 15.87 -2.88 9.34
CA ASP A 511 16.63 -4.09 9.68
C ASP A 511 15.94 -4.86 10.81
N GLU A 512 15.77 -6.15 10.59
CA GLU A 512 15.29 -7.12 11.55
C GLU A 512 16.23 -8.32 11.58
N ILE A 513 16.71 -8.67 12.76
CA ILE A 513 17.54 -9.86 12.97
C ILE A 513 16.75 -10.79 13.89
N SER A 514 16.53 -12.03 13.47
CA SER A 514 15.81 -13.01 14.30
C SER A 514 16.55 -13.29 15.60
N ALA A 515 15.86 -13.78 16.63
CA ALA A 515 16.50 -14.16 17.87
C ALA A 515 17.58 -15.25 17.68
N ALA A 516 17.42 -16.10 16.67
CA ALA A 516 18.38 -17.15 16.35
C ALA A 516 19.69 -16.60 15.75
N ASP A 517 19.60 -15.50 14.98
CA ASP A 517 20.71 -14.88 14.25
C ASP A 517 21.31 -13.69 15.03
N ALA A 518 20.61 -13.15 16.02
CA ALA A 518 21.09 -12.04 16.84
C ALA A 518 22.31 -12.44 17.68
N PRO A 519 23.30 -11.54 17.84
CA PRO A 519 24.41 -11.78 18.74
C PRO A 519 23.93 -12.05 20.15
N LYS A 520 24.62 -13.00 20.83
CA LYS A 520 24.32 -13.39 22.21
C LYS A 520 24.46 -12.20 23.16
N LEU A 521 23.46 -11.99 24.01
CA LEU A 521 23.38 -10.87 24.95
C LEU A 521 23.69 -11.29 26.41
N GLN A 522 23.45 -12.56 26.77
CA GLN A 522 23.68 -13.05 28.12
C GLN A 522 25.11 -12.77 28.62
N GLY A 523 25.24 -12.19 29.81
CA GLY A 523 26.50 -11.82 30.42
C GLY A 523 27.24 -10.65 29.76
N ARG A 524 26.58 -9.91 28.89
CA ARG A 524 27.16 -8.82 28.08
C ARG A 524 26.43 -7.50 28.33
N GLY A 525 27.07 -6.43 27.92
CA GLY A 525 26.47 -5.12 27.84
C GLY A 525 26.23 -4.70 26.39
N VAL A 526 25.70 -3.50 26.22
CA VAL A 526 25.31 -2.93 24.92
C VAL A 526 25.75 -1.48 24.82
N PHE A 527 26.28 -1.07 23.68
CA PHE A 527 26.52 0.32 23.34
C PHE A 527 25.78 0.70 22.04
N ILE A 528 25.01 1.77 22.06
CA ILE A 528 24.22 2.27 20.94
C ILE A 528 24.70 3.68 20.60
N ASN A 529 24.94 3.92 19.30
CA ASN A 529 25.26 5.24 18.76
C ASN A 529 24.31 5.53 17.60
N ALA A 530 23.33 6.39 17.85
CA ALA A 530 22.30 6.76 16.89
C ALA A 530 22.43 8.22 16.46
N ALA A 531 22.24 8.48 15.14
CA ALA A 531 22.13 9.81 14.59
C ALA A 531 20.93 9.86 13.64
N PHE A 532 20.00 10.79 13.85
CA PHE A 532 18.76 10.89 13.10
C PHE A 532 18.25 12.35 13.05
N ASP A 533 17.35 12.60 12.10
CA ASP A 533 16.64 13.88 12.05
C ASP A 533 15.35 13.74 12.86
N PHE A 534 15.14 14.61 13.83
CA PHE A 534 14.02 14.59 14.77
C PHE A 534 13.04 15.74 14.49
N ASP A 535 11.75 15.44 14.52
CA ASP A 535 10.67 16.41 14.48
C ASP A 535 9.68 16.15 15.64
N PRO A 536 9.58 17.07 16.63
CA PRO A 536 8.71 16.86 17.80
C PRO A 536 7.22 16.77 17.47
N GLN A 537 6.80 17.20 16.30
CA GLN A 537 5.41 17.05 15.87
C GLN A 537 5.09 15.63 15.39
N ILE A 538 6.11 14.80 15.17
CA ILE A 538 6.00 13.53 14.52
C ILE A 538 6.55 12.38 15.37
N ASP A 539 7.74 12.59 15.92
CA ASP A 539 8.57 11.53 16.48
C ASP A 539 8.53 11.52 18.02
N GLN A 540 7.62 12.24 18.65
CA GLN A 540 7.63 12.47 20.11
C GLN A 540 7.55 11.17 20.95
N ASP A 541 6.88 10.12 20.42
CA ASP A 541 6.71 8.83 21.08
C ASP A 541 7.00 7.70 20.09
N SER A 542 8.28 7.46 19.80
CA SER A 542 8.68 6.49 18.76
C SER A 542 9.84 5.59 19.16
N THR A 543 9.90 4.38 18.62
CA THR A 543 10.98 3.41 18.83
C THR A 543 12.09 3.58 17.81
N LEU A 544 13.33 3.74 18.28
CA LEU A 544 14.53 3.80 17.44
C LEU A 544 15.15 2.42 17.23
N LEU A 545 15.31 1.65 18.32
CA LEU A 545 15.96 0.34 18.33
C LEU A 545 15.46 -0.49 19.50
N ALA A 546 15.17 -1.77 19.29
CA ALA A 546 14.83 -2.69 20.37
C ALA A 546 15.41 -4.08 20.14
N GLN A 547 15.75 -4.77 21.24
CA GLN A 547 16.07 -6.19 21.26
C GLN A 547 15.50 -6.81 22.52
N GLY A 548 14.76 -7.93 22.36
CA GLY A 548 14.32 -8.72 23.48
C GLY A 548 12.83 -8.66 23.80
N ASP A 549 12.51 -9.06 25.01
CA ASP A 549 11.16 -9.20 25.56
C ASP A 549 11.08 -8.68 27.02
N GLU A 550 9.92 -8.85 27.66
CA GLU A 550 9.67 -8.44 29.06
C GLU A 550 10.60 -9.12 30.10
N GLN A 551 11.24 -10.21 29.75
CA GLN A 551 12.10 -10.96 30.68
C GLN A 551 13.58 -10.59 30.53
N SER A 552 13.99 -10.24 29.30
CA SER A 552 15.38 -9.85 29.02
C SER A 552 15.42 -9.03 27.72
N GLY A 553 15.94 -7.81 27.80
CA GLY A 553 16.08 -6.97 26.62
C GLY A 553 16.26 -5.49 26.94
N TYR A 554 16.29 -4.70 25.87
CA TYR A 554 16.39 -3.24 25.95
C TYR A 554 15.69 -2.57 24.77
N ALA A 555 15.32 -1.32 24.97
CA ALA A 555 14.83 -0.45 23.89
C ALA A 555 15.40 0.98 24.05
N LEU A 556 15.85 1.55 22.95
CA LEU A 556 16.08 2.99 22.81
C LEU A 556 14.89 3.57 22.05
N HIS A 557 14.16 4.46 22.71
CA HIS A 557 12.93 5.04 22.16
C HIS A 557 12.79 6.50 22.57
N LEU A 558 11.82 7.21 22.03
CA LEU A 558 11.45 8.57 22.41
C LEU A 558 10.14 8.52 23.19
N VAL A 559 10.05 9.31 24.27
CA VAL A 559 8.85 9.47 25.10
C VAL A 559 8.66 10.96 25.35
N ALA A 560 7.56 11.53 24.91
CA ALA A 560 7.30 12.96 24.97
C ALA A 560 8.51 13.79 24.50
N SER A 561 9.07 13.42 23.35
CA SER A 561 10.28 14.00 22.75
C SER A 561 11.59 13.81 23.55
N LYS A 562 11.63 12.93 24.55
CA LYS A 562 12.84 12.64 25.31
C LYS A 562 13.41 11.30 24.92
N PRO A 563 14.71 11.20 24.58
CA PRO A 563 15.35 9.91 24.37
C PRO A 563 15.32 9.12 25.68
N THR A 564 14.88 7.89 25.58
CA THR A 564 14.64 7.02 26.73
C THR A 564 15.25 5.66 26.45
N LEU A 565 16.08 5.19 27.36
CA LEU A 565 16.64 3.83 27.37
C LEU A 565 15.88 3.02 28.41
N THR A 566 15.18 2.00 27.97
CA THR A 566 14.47 1.04 28.82
C THR A 566 15.20 -0.28 28.82
N VAL A 567 15.40 -0.88 29.97
CA VAL A 567 16.07 -2.16 30.15
C VAL A 567 15.19 -3.12 30.96
N PHE A 568 15.03 -4.32 30.46
CA PHE A 568 14.32 -5.42 31.15
C PHE A 568 15.26 -6.53 31.53
N ALA A 569 15.17 -6.98 32.79
CA ALA A 569 15.85 -8.16 33.24
C ALA A 569 15.05 -8.82 34.39
N GLU A 570 14.79 -10.13 34.28
CA GLU A 570 14.05 -10.91 35.26
C GLU A 570 12.68 -10.31 35.66
N GLY A 571 11.98 -9.75 34.66
CA GLY A 571 10.68 -9.10 34.86
C GLY A 571 10.71 -7.74 35.56
N LYS A 572 11.92 -7.16 35.76
CA LYS A 572 12.09 -5.80 36.27
C LYS A 572 12.40 -4.85 35.14
N GLU A 573 11.76 -3.68 35.18
CA GLU A 573 11.99 -2.59 34.26
C GLU A 573 12.82 -1.49 34.92
N VAL A 574 13.81 -0.96 34.19
CA VAL A 574 14.54 0.25 34.55
C VAL A 574 14.54 1.21 33.35
N VAL A 575 14.22 2.47 33.60
CA VAL A 575 14.08 3.51 32.59
C VAL A 575 15.02 4.66 32.90
N VAL A 576 15.78 5.10 31.90
CA VAL A 576 16.63 6.30 31.95
C VAL A 576 16.23 7.23 30.83
N SER A 577 15.79 8.47 31.14
CA SER A 577 15.34 9.44 30.16
C SER A 577 16.22 10.66 30.12
N GLY A 578 16.61 11.10 28.93
CA GLY A 578 17.40 12.31 28.68
C GLY A 578 16.57 13.59 28.65
N ALA A 579 17.22 14.69 28.28
CA ALA A 579 16.55 15.96 28.05
C ALA A 579 15.65 15.90 26.79
N ALA A 580 14.60 16.73 26.74
CA ALA A 580 13.77 16.84 25.56
C ALA A 580 14.58 17.34 24.36
N LEU A 581 14.34 16.73 23.21
CA LEU A 581 15.02 17.05 21.96
C LEU A 581 14.36 18.23 21.25
N GLU A 582 15.18 19.01 20.56
CA GLU A 582 14.71 20.06 19.65
C GLU A 582 14.70 19.54 18.21
N LYS A 583 13.88 20.15 17.35
CA LYS A 583 13.80 19.80 15.92
C LYS A 583 15.16 19.94 15.25
N GLY A 584 15.59 18.93 14.53
CA GLY A 584 16.81 18.90 13.74
C GLY A 584 17.60 17.61 13.88
N ARG A 585 18.87 17.66 13.49
CA ARG A 585 19.76 16.50 13.60
C ARG A 585 20.19 16.26 15.04
N VAL A 586 19.90 15.07 15.53
CA VAL A 586 20.19 14.61 16.88
C VAL A 586 21.21 13.48 16.85
N ASN A 587 22.10 13.45 17.83
CA ASN A 587 22.96 12.29 18.11
C ASN A 587 22.68 11.81 19.53
N ILE A 588 22.56 10.52 19.70
CA ILE A 588 22.33 9.88 21.01
C ILE A 588 23.37 8.78 21.21
N ARG A 589 23.92 8.71 22.41
CA ARG A 589 24.73 7.56 22.87
C ARG A 589 24.01 6.96 24.06
N ALA A 590 23.77 5.66 23.99
CA ALA A 590 23.21 4.89 25.10
C ALA A 590 24.10 3.70 25.39
N GLN A 591 24.34 3.42 26.68
CA GLN A 591 25.17 2.30 27.10
C GLN A 591 24.52 1.56 28.26
N ILE A 592 24.63 0.25 28.19
CA ILE A 592 24.34 -0.70 29.26
C ILE A 592 25.63 -1.46 29.44
N ASP A 593 26.41 -1.19 30.50
CA ASP A 593 27.66 -1.91 30.70
C ASP A 593 27.47 -3.30 31.32
N GLY A 594 28.49 -4.13 31.26
CA GLY A 594 28.44 -5.46 31.85
C GLY A 594 28.38 -5.48 33.41
N GLY A 595 28.57 -4.35 34.06
CA GLY A 595 28.43 -4.16 35.49
C GLY A 595 27.08 -3.61 35.93
N GLY A 596 26.15 -3.41 34.98
CA GLY A 596 24.81 -2.90 35.26
C GLY A 596 24.70 -1.36 35.29
N SER A 597 25.73 -0.63 34.88
CA SER A 597 25.64 0.82 34.76
C SER A 597 24.93 1.18 33.45
N LEU A 598 23.95 2.10 33.52
CA LEU A 598 23.25 2.63 32.37
C LEU A 598 23.69 4.08 32.17
N SER A 599 23.94 4.48 30.93
CA SER A 599 24.13 5.87 30.59
C SER A 599 23.40 6.25 29.30
N LEU A 600 22.92 7.50 29.25
CA LEU A 600 22.23 8.09 28.11
C LEU A 600 22.73 9.54 27.94
N ALA A 601 23.41 9.78 26.84
CA ALA A 601 24.00 11.08 26.54
C ALA A 601 23.43 11.67 25.24
N VAL A 602 23.05 12.94 25.30
CA VAL A 602 22.69 13.78 24.16
C VAL A 602 23.68 14.95 24.14
N PRO A 603 24.39 15.21 23.02
CA PRO A 603 25.34 16.32 22.95
C PRO A 603 24.72 17.66 23.33
N GLY A 604 25.42 18.42 24.17
CA GLY A 604 24.92 19.69 24.70
C GLY A 604 24.08 19.59 25.98
N HIS A 605 23.78 18.38 26.45
CA HIS A 605 23.05 18.12 27.70
C HIS A 605 23.89 17.26 28.64
N SER A 606 23.56 17.29 29.94
CA SER A 606 24.19 16.43 30.93
C SER A 606 23.85 14.95 30.65
N GLU A 607 24.84 14.07 30.77
CA GLU A 607 24.62 12.63 30.71
C GLU A 607 23.75 12.17 31.88
N VAL A 608 22.76 11.32 31.59
CA VAL A 608 21.89 10.73 32.61
C VAL A 608 22.39 9.33 32.90
N ILE A 609 22.57 9.00 34.16
CA ILE A 609 23.08 7.72 34.64
C ILE A 609 21.99 6.99 35.42
N GLY A 610 21.90 5.68 35.23
CA GLY A 610 21.02 4.76 35.95
C GLY A 610 21.72 3.45 36.30
N VAL A 611 21.01 2.56 36.98
CA VAL A 611 21.51 1.25 37.35
C VAL A 611 20.54 0.18 36.84
N ALA A 612 21.04 -0.74 36.03
CA ALA A 612 20.27 -1.87 35.53
C ALA A 612 19.93 -2.85 36.66
N PRO A 613 18.93 -3.71 36.52
CA PRO A 613 18.55 -4.69 37.51
C PRO A 613 19.46 -5.94 37.50
N PHE A 614 20.74 -5.80 37.09
CA PHE A 614 21.72 -6.87 37.06
C PHE A 614 23.16 -6.33 37.32
N GLU A 615 24.07 -7.21 37.78
CA GLU A 615 25.46 -6.85 38.09
C GLU A 615 26.49 -7.51 37.16
N LYS A 616 26.10 -8.45 36.31
CA LYS A 616 27.00 -9.24 35.45
C LYS A 616 26.46 -9.38 34.00
N GLY A 617 25.97 -8.29 33.43
CA GLY A 617 25.33 -8.29 32.11
C GLY A 617 23.94 -8.90 32.13
N PHE A 618 23.31 -9.00 30.97
CA PHE A 618 21.98 -9.56 30.87
C PHE A 618 21.91 -10.99 31.41
N PRO A 619 20.97 -11.31 32.32
CA PRO A 619 20.94 -12.59 33.01
C PRO A 619 20.59 -13.77 32.10
N GLN A 620 19.87 -13.52 31.00
CA GLN A 620 19.45 -14.54 30.02
C GLN A 620 19.41 -14.00 28.61
N GLU A 621 19.37 -14.91 27.63
CA GLU A 621 19.17 -14.54 26.24
C GLU A 621 17.74 -14.05 25.99
N PRO A 622 17.56 -12.95 25.24
CA PRO A 622 16.24 -12.50 24.78
C PRO A 622 15.58 -13.52 23.86
N LYS A 623 14.26 -13.64 23.96
CA LYS A 623 13.45 -14.49 23.05
C LYS A 623 13.13 -13.82 21.73
N SER A 624 13.21 -12.49 21.65
CA SER A 624 13.02 -11.74 20.41
C SER A 624 14.36 -11.22 19.89
N GLY A 625 14.42 -10.98 18.58
CA GLY A 625 15.62 -10.50 17.91
C GLY A 625 15.85 -8.99 18.05
N ILE A 626 16.56 -8.41 17.09
CA ILE A 626 16.84 -6.97 16.99
C ILE A 626 15.94 -6.38 15.92
N ALA A 627 15.33 -5.21 16.19
CA ALA A 627 14.60 -4.42 15.21
C ALA A 627 14.93 -2.93 15.30
N VAL A 628 15.09 -2.29 14.14
CA VAL A 628 15.30 -0.85 14.02
C VAL A 628 14.01 -0.16 13.66
N GLY A 629 13.62 0.81 14.50
CA GLY A 629 12.43 1.60 14.30
C GLY A 629 11.13 0.91 14.69
N GLN A 630 11.17 -0.26 15.32
CA GLN A 630 9.99 -0.93 15.87
C GLN A 630 10.35 -1.76 17.10
N SER A 631 9.34 -2.12 17.91
CA SER A 631 9.52 -2.96 19.09
C SER A 631 8.80 -4.29 18.89
N PHE A 632 9.44 -5.41 19.17
CA PHE A 632 8.84 -6.76 19.18
C PHE A 632 7.88 -7.01 20.35
N GLY A 633 7.21 -5.98 20.84
CA GLY A 633 6.33 -6.08 22.00
C GLY A 633 7.02 -5.87 23.35
N ILE A 634 8.34 -5.64 23.36
CA ILE A 634 9.09 -5.32 24.59
C ILE A 634 8.50 -4.08 25.29
N LEU A 635 8.04 -3.10 24.52
CA LEU A 635 7.43 -1.88 25.06
C LEU A 635 5.94 -2.06 25.41
N LYS A 636 5.28 -3.16 25.04
CA LYS A 636 3.90 -3.46 25.48
C LYS A 636 3.81 -3.77 26.98
N ALA A 637 4.88 -4.30 27.54
CA ALA A 637 5.02 -4.55 28.97
C ALA A 637 5.57 -3.34 29.72
N ALA A 638 6.17 -2.40 29.00
CA ALA A 638 6.68 -1.15 29.56
C ALA A 638 5.55 -0.21 29.94
N SER A 639 5.87 0.75 30.80
CA SER A 639 5.03 1.89 31.12
C SER A 639 4.67 2.78 29.90
N HIS A 640 5.11 2.39 28.70
CA HIS A 640 4.92 3.13 27.43
C HIS A 640 4.44 2.21 26.28
N PRO A 641 3.21 1.67 26.36
CA PRO A 641 2.67 0.73 25.37
C PRO A 641 2.41 1.36 23.99
N ASP A 642 2.46 2.69 23.87
CA ASP A 642 2.00 3.45 22.68
C ASP A 642 3.13 3.91 21.76
N SER A 643 4.37 3.42 21.94
CA SER A 643 5.49 3.80 21.09
C SER A 643 5.27 3.37 19.64
N THR A 644 5.27 4.35 18.74
CA THR A 644 5.14 4.15 17.29
C THR A 644 6.51 3.84 16.67
N PRO A 645 6.57 3.28 15.46
CA PRO A 645 7.81 3.24 14.68
C PRO A 645 8.36 4.66 14.49
N PHE A 646 9.70 4.82 14.59
CA PHE A 646 10.35 6.09 14.29
C PHE A 646 10.25 6.41 12.80
N ASP A 647 9.78 7.59 12.47
CA ASP A 647 9.43 7.99 11.09
C ASP A 647 10.45 8.98 10.47
N GLY A 648 11.41 9.44 11.26
CA GLY A 648 12.46 10.35 10.82
C GLY A 648 13.58 9.67 10.02
N VAL A 649 14.47 10.48 9.43
CA VAL A 649 15.64 10.00 8.69
C VAL A 649 16.72 9.55 9.69
N VAL A 650 17.07 8.28 9.66
CA VAL A 650 18.20 7.73 10.44
C VAL A 650 19.47 7.79 9.59
N HIS A 651 20.45 8.55 10.04
CA HIS A 651 21.75 8.69 9.36
C HIS A 651 22.76 7.65 9.83
N ARG A 652 22.64 7.19 11.07
CA ARG A 652 23.51 6.18 11.68
C ARG A 652 22.79 5.49 12.82
N MET A 653 22.88 4.17 12.85
CA MET A 653 22.46 3.33 13.96
C MET A 653 23.47 2.22 14.14
N ASN A 654 24.46 2.44 15.01
CA ASN A 654 25.48 1.43 15.34
C ASN A 654 25.16 0.84 16.71
N LEU A 655 25.13 -0.47 16.76
CA LEU A 655 24.95 -1.26 17.97
C LEU A 655 26.19 -2.11 18.18
N THR A 656 26.83 -1.99 19.34
CA THR A 656 27.94 -2.84 19.76
C THR A 656 27.49 -3.68 20.92
N ILE A 657 27.52 -5.00 20.78
CA ILE A 657 27.40 -5.93 21.90
C ILE A 657 28.78 -6.05 22.55
N LEU A 658 28.88 -5.64 23.80
CA LEU A 658 30.15 -5.56 24.53
C LEU A 658 30.63 -6.98 24.89
N PRO A 659 31.97 -7.17 25.08
CA PRO A 659 32.50 -8.45 25.55
C PRO A 659 31.94 -8.81 26.94
N PRO A 660 31.91 -10.09 27.30
CA PRO A 660 31.56 -10.50 28.67
C PRO A 660 32.48 -9.82 29.70
N HIS A 661 31.91 -9.33 30.83
CA HIS A 661 32.61 -8.75 31.97
C HIS A 661 33.43 -7.46 31.77
N VAL A 662 33.13 -6.65 30.74
CA VAL A 662 33.69 -5.29 30.60
C VAL A 662 32.92 -4.32 31.48
N THR A 663 33.54 -3.85 32.58
CA THR A 663 32.96 -2.85 33.49
C THR A 663 33.46 -1.41 33.24
N THR A 664 34.30 -1.18 32.26
CA THR A 664 34.88 0.15 31.96
C THR A 664 34.13 0.88 30.89
N PRO A 665 33.78 2.16 31.09
CA PRO A 665 33.18 2.99 30.03
C PRO A 665 34.11 3.04 28.82
N ILE A 666 33.57 2.89 27.65
CA ILE A 666 34.32 3.11 26.38
C ILE A 666 34.48 4.62 26.22
N GLU A 667 35.51 5.20 26.83
CA GLU A 667 35.89 6.57 26.50
C GLU A 667 36.34 6.66 25.04
N ASN A 668 35.62 7.48 24.30
CA ASN A 668 35.98 8.02 22.98
C ASN A 668 36.73 7.11 22.01
N ARG A 669 36.07 6.13 21.40
CA ARG A 669 36.51 5.68 20.09
C ARG A 669 36.07 6.69 19.02
N GLU A 670 36.89 7.74 18.85
CA GLU A 670 36.84 8.54 17.64
C GLU A 670 37.10 7.63 16.45
N THR A 671 36.07 7.45 15.62
CA THR A 671 36.25 6.85 14.30
C THR A 671 37.18 7.78 13.51
N LYS A 672 38.42 7.39 13.27
CA LYS A 672 39.25 7.97 12.22
C LYS A 672 38.47 7.82 10.92
N THR A 673 37.91 8.92 10.45
CA THR A 673 37.44 9.05 9.09
C THR A 673 38.66 8.90 8.19
N ALA A 674 38.72 7.83 7.42
CA ALA A 674 39.57 7.79 6.23
C ALA A 674 39.00 8.84 5.25
N ASN A 675 39.87 9.76 4.81
CA ASN A 675 39.64 10.75 3.77
C ASN A 675 39.21 10.08 2.45
#